data_c199e14f610bcccf24ae389af4de0e4c
#
_entry.id   c199e14f610bcccf24ae389af4de0e4c
#
_cell.length_a   1.000
_cell.length_b   1.000
_cell.length_c   1.000
_cell.angle_alpha   90.00
_cell.angle_beta   90.00
_cell.angle_gamma   90.00
#
_symmetry.space_group_name_H-M   'P 1'
#
loop_
_entity.id
_entity.type
_entity.pdbx_description
1 polymer ?
#
loop_
_entity_poly.entity_id
_entity_poly.type
_entity_poly.pdbx_seq_one_letter_code
_entity_poly.pdbx_strand_id
1 'polypeptide(L)'
;MVRIEKCLFINRAPFKDNLEIDFQDGINVLCGINGRGKTTILSYIVDAIYEMARSNYPGSFEGKETKYYRVSSGLHLMDSRKAGIVYIRFRVEGMIIDYIDVRGRLTEADYNNQVKYDGKIDFKKINNALKNSDTVKLFSCGDTDQRLKNVFTKNVLTYFPSYRYELPGFLNTPYKDKVEFNNAIRFTGELPNPIEVVTGLEDFSCWILDVVLDWEVNKETKKIWQQENIIEVDLTPEKVLWNNLSEMMKNILTSKNYPGIVRFGIGRRSKSGNRVSVMHDINKNNSEQICPNLSLLSSGETALMCMFGEIIRQADILRNNVFLNQIEGVVLIDEIEKHLHIRLQKESLPKLIKLFPHVQFIVSSHSPFLNMGLGDECPESAHIFDLDNGGIMTTPTNNDVYQDAYELFLNEKNRFAIEYEKVNKLLKSSTRPVVITEGKTDIKHILKAMQKLGIEQRFDILPEVEQPDGESTLLDIVKNQCKVLQPRKIIAVFDRDTNTTKDISDPYKDYGNNVYALRIQCPKNRINKGRTAISIEYLYSDDEIHAVLPNGCQLFFGNEFKNDSTRRHVNNPDLRLNSKEGVGKDKIVENNGGQAVFDKDFNNHLAKKEDFVEAIVNDQIEISQESWENFRPTIDIINQIIAL
;
A
#
# COMPACT_ATOMS: atom_id res chain seq x y z
N MET A 1 -22.62 22.51 -13.97
CA MET A 1 -21.91 21.23 -13.79
C MET A 1 -21.19 20.85 -15.07
N VAL A 2 -19.93 20.49 -14.99
CA VAL A 2 -19.14 19.93 -16.10
C VAL A 2 -18.94 18.42 -15.90
N ARG A 3 -18.92 17.65 -17.00
CA ARG A 3 -18.64 16.21 -17.04
C ARG A 3 -17.86 15.86 -18.30
N ILE A 4 -17.06 14.82 -18.22
CA ILE A 4 -16.45 14.15 -19.37
C ILE A 4 -17.29 12.92 -19.66
N GLU A 5 -17.89 12.83 -20.83
CA GLU A 5 -18.73 11.70 -21.20
C GLU A 5 -17.96 10.64 -21.95
N LYS A 6 -17.19 11.06 -22.96
CA LYS A 6 -16.51 10.11 -23.84
C LYS A 6 -15.11 10.57 -24.19
N CYS A 7 -14.22 9.60 -24.31
CA CYS A 7 -12.90 9.79 -24.90
C CYS A 7 -12.68 8.74 -25.98
N LEU A 8 -12.21 9.17 -27.16
CA LEU A 8 -11.84 8.30 -28.26
C LEU A 8 -10.42 8.61 -28.70
N PHE A 9 -9.59 7.59 -28.73
CA PHE A 9 -8.18 7.65 -29.11
C PHE A 9 -7.95 6.79 -30.36
N ILE A 10 -7.47 7.39 -31.43
CA ILE A 10 -7.22 6.75 -32.72
C ILE A 10 -5.79 7.02 -33.12
N ASN A 11 -5.02 5.95 -33.39
CA ASN A 11 -3.60 6.05 -33.75
C ASN A 11 -2.79 6.90 -32.76
N ARG A 12 -3.07 6.79 -31.47
CA ARG A 12 -2.37 7.49 -30.38
C ARG A 12 -1.66 6.48 -29.47
N ALA A 13 -0.38 6.67 -29.25
CA ALA A 13 0.39 5.83 -28.35
C ALA A 13 -0.14 5.95 -26.89
N PRO A 14 -0.21 4.85 -26.13
CA PRO A 14 0.26 3.49 -26.46
C PRO A 14 -0.82 2.58 -27.06
N PHE A 15 -1.96 3.12 -27.50
CA PHE A 15 -3.11 2.33 -27.95
C PHE A 15 -2.87 1.79 -29.36
N LYS A 16 -2.72 0.46 -29.49
CA LYS A 16 -2.54 -0.21 -30.79
C LYS A 16 -3.80 -0.17 -31.63
N ASP A 17 -4.93 -0.37 -30.97
CA ASP A 17 -6.26 -0.31 -31.54
C ASP A 17 -6.96 0.99 -31.12
N ASN A 18 -8.05 1.34 -31.76
CA ASN A 18 -8.85 2.46 -31.34
C ASN A 18 -9.42 2.17 -29.95
N LEU A 19 -9.23 3.12 -29.02
CA LEU A 19 -9.77 3.02 -27.66
C LEU A 19 -10.88 4.04 -27.46
N GLU A 20 -12.05 3.57 -27.10
CA GLU A 20 -13.20 4.40 -26.70
C GLU A 20 -13.57 4.10 -25.25
N ILE A 21 -13.79 5.16 -24.46
CA ILE A 21 -14.19 5.07 -23.05
C ILE A 21 -15.38 5.97 -22.82
N ASP A 22 -16.47 5.40 -22.28
CA ASP A 22 -17.68 6.08 -21.89
C ASP A 22 -17.71 6.30 -20.38
N PHE A 23 -17.24 7.47 -19.91
CA PHE A 23 -17.20 7.79 -18.50
C PHE A 23 -18.59 8.05 -17.93
N GLN A 24 -18.77 7.65 -16.69
CA GLN A 24 -20.02 7.77 -15.94
C GLN A 24 -19.93 8.82 -14.84
N ASP A 25 -21.05 9.15 -14.22
CA ASP A 25 -21.06 9.95 -12.98
C ASP A 25 -20.41 9.17 -11.83
N GLY A 26 -19.90 9.87 -10.80
CA GLY A 26 -19.22 9.25 -9.67
C GLY A 26 -17.76 8.97 -9.93
N ILE A 27 -17.24 7.80 -9.53
CA ILE A 27 -15.84 7.45 -9.69
C ILE A 27 -15.60 6.47 -10.83
N ASN A 28 -14.72 6.85 -11.74
CA ASN A 28 -14.27 6.10 -12.90
C ASN A 28 -12.80 5.69 -12.66
N VAL A 29 -12.54 4.41 -12.52
CA VAL A 29 -11.21 3.87 -12.22
C VAL A 29 -10.64 3.20 -13.47
N LEU A 30 -9.53 3.72 -13.96
CA LEU A 30 -8.75 3.11 -15.04
C LEU A 30 -7.84 2.05 -14.45
N CYS A 31 -8.14 0.78 -14.68
CA CYS A 31 -7.35 -0.38 -14.24
C CYS A 31 -6.58 -1.01 -15.41
N GLY A 32 -5.56 -1.81 -15.08
CA GLY A 32 -4.77 -2.59 -16.04
C GLY A 32 -3.30 -2.61 -15.66
N ILE A 33 -2.53 -3.48 -16.31
CA ILE A 33 -1.08 -3.60 -16.09
C ILE A 33 -0.32 -2.32 -16.52
N ASN A 34 0.96 -2.25 -16.15
CA ASN A 34 1.80 -1.12 -16.54
C ASN A 34 1.93 -1.02 -18.07
N GLY A 35 1.95 0.21 -18.61
CA GLY A 35 2.09 0.47 -20.03
C GLY A 35 0.78 0.46 -20.84
N ARG A 36 -0.38 0.19 -20.24
CA ARG A 36 -1.70 0.20 -20.91
C ARG A 36 -2.29 1.59 -21.15
N GLY A 37 -1.60 2.65 -20.73
CA GLY A 37 -2.00 4.02 -21.07
C GLY A 37 -2.90 4.72 -20.08
N LYS A 38 -3.05 4.23 -18.84
CA LYS A 38 -3.84 4.88 -17.78
C LYS A 38 -3.47 6.36 -17.60
N THR A 39 -2.21 6.64 -17.30
CA THR A 39 -1.66 8.02 -17.19
C THR A 39 -1.78 8.80 -18.50
N THR A 40 -1.69 8.12 -19.63
CA THR A 40 -1.81 8.75 -20.96
C THR A 40 -3.22 9.24 -21.23
N ILE A 41 -4.25 8.47 -20.85
CA ILE A 41 -5.66 8.91 -20.95
C ILE A 41 -5.87 10.17 -20.11
N LEU A 42 -5.46 10.15 -18.82
CA LEU A 42 -5.55 11.32 -17.95
C LEU A 42 -4.79 12.52 -18.55
N SER A 43 -3.61 12.30 -19.11
CA SER A 43 -2.79 13.35 -19.72
C SER A 43 -3.46 13.98 -20.95
N TYR A 44 -4.15 13.23 -21.80
CA TYR A 44 -4.93 13.78 -22.92
C TYR A 44 -6.13 14.61 -22.43
N ILE A 45 -6.79 14.18 -21.37
CA ILE A 45 -7.88 14.94 -20.74
C ILE A 45 -7.33 16.27 -20.17
N VAL A 46 -6.20 16.19 -19.48
CA VAL A 46 -5.52 17.39 -18.93
C VAL A 46 -5.12 18.35 -20.05
N ASP A 47 -4.56 17.84 -21.15
CA ASP A 47 -4.19 18.66 -22.31
C ASP A 47 -5.42 19.37 -22.92
N ALA A 48 -6.58 18.70 -22.97
CA ALA A 48 -7.83 19.32 -23.44
C ALA A 48 -8.34 20.40 -22.45
N ILE A 49 -8.21 20.19 -21.14
CA ILE A 49 -8.55 21.18 -20.13
C ILE A 49 -7.62 22.41 -20.22
N TYR A 50 -6.33 22.20 -20.45
CA TYR A 50 -5.40 23.29 -20.69
C TYR A 50 -5.72 24.06 -21.98
N GLU A 51 -6.11 23.38 -23.07
CA GLU A 51 -6.55 24.05 -24.29
C GLU A 51 -7.80 24.88 -24.05
N MET A 52 -8.76 24.37 -23.28
CA MET A 52 -9.96 25.10 -22.84
C MET A 52 -9.62 26.36 -22.03
N ALA A 53 -8.62 26.26 -21.16
CA ALA A 53 -8.19 27.36 -20.32
C ALA A 53 -7.39 28.43 -21.11
N ARG A 54 -6.50 28.02 -22.01
CA ARG A 54 -5.55 28.87 -22.71
C ARG A 54 -6.19 30.05 -23.44
N SER A 55 -7.27 29.78 -24.16
CA SER A 55 -7.96 30.83 -24.94
C SER A 55 -8.78 31.77 -24.07
N ASN A 56 -9.16 31.34 -22.86
CA ASN A 56 -10.03 32.10 -21.96
C ASN A 56 -9.28 32.81 -20.82
N TYR A 57 -8.07 32.36 -20.49
CA TYR A 57 -7.24 32.84 -19.40
C TYR A 57 -5.78 33.04 -19.84
N PRO A 58 -5.53 33.91 -20.84
CA PRO A 58 -4.20 34.09 -21.43
C PRO A 58 -3.14 34.53 -20.42
N GLY A 59 -3.50 35.28 -19.37
CA GLY A 59 -2.56 35.72 -18.34
C GLY A 59 -1.86 34.57 -17.60
N SER A 60 -2.55 33.46 -17.37
CA SER A 60 -1.95 32.26 -16.73
C SER A 60 -0.98 31.51 -17.64
N PHE A 61 -0.99 31.80 -18.95
CA PHE A 61 -0.21 31.08 -19.96
C PHE A 61 0.85 31.94 -20.64
N GLU A 62 0.94 33.22 -20.31
CA GLU A 62 1.90 34.16 -20.91
C GLU A 62 3.34 33.65 -20.75
N GLY A 63 4.07 33.59 -21.86
CA GLY A 63 5.45 33.09 -21.92
C GLY A 63 5.62 31.57 -21.73
N LYS A 64 4.53 30.81 -21.71
CA LYS A 64 4.56 29.37 -21.41
C LYS A 64 3.78 28.49 -22.40
N GLU A 65 3.46 28.98 -23.57
CA GLU A 65 2.47 28.45 -24.52
C GLU A 65 2.64 26.99 -24.93
N THR A 66 3.82 26.40 -24.78
CA THR A 66 4.09 25.00 -25.15
C THR A 66 4.43 24.08 -23.97
N LYS A 67 4.60 24.62 -22.77
CA LYS A 67 5.10 23.85 -21.60
C LYS A 67 4.04 23.03 -20.86
N TYR A 68 2.76 23.21 -21.18
CA TYR A 68 1.67 22.57 -20.46
C TYR A 68 1.22 21.24 -21.07
N TYR A 69 1.43 21.05 -22.38
CA TYR A 69 0.98 19.83 -23.03
C TYR A 69 1.89 18.65 -22.69
N ARG A 70 1.25 17.55 -22.26
CA ARG A 70 1.94 16.32 -21.82
C ARG A 70 2.16 15.36 -22.98
N VAL A 71 1.11 15.07 -23.75
CA VAL A 71 1.10 14.04 -24.78
C VAL A 71 0.54 14.50 -26.13
N SER A 72 0.08 15.74 -26.24
CA SER A 72 -0.44 16.33 -27.47
C SER A 72 0.68 16.74 -28.44
N SER A 73 1.64 15.84 -28.69
CA SER A 73 2.73 16.04 -29.66
C SER A 73 2.69 14.98 -30.77
N GLY A 74 3.34 15.26 -31.90
CA GLY A 74 3.45 14.33 -33.02
C GLY A 74 4.24 13.06 -32.69
N LEU A 75 5.05 13.08 -31.62
CA LEU A 75 5.82 11.92 -31.16
C LEU A 75 4.95 10.77 -30.59
N HIS A 76 3.69 11.05 -30.29
CA HIS A 76 2.76 10.05 -29.71
C HIS A 76 1.83 9.41 -30.75
N LEU A 77 2.24 9.33 -32.02
CA LEU A 77 1.55 8.55 -33.05
C LEU A 77 2.07 7.11 -33.06
N MET A 78 1.17 6.13 -33.18
CA MET A 78 1.55 4.71 -33.37
C MET A 78 2.07 4.45 -34.78
N ASP A 79 1.42 5.03 -35.79
CA ASP A 79 1.85 5.01 -37.21
C ASP A 79 1.92 6.45 -37.73
N SER A 80 3.11 6.94 -37.98
CA SER A 80 3.36 8.31 -38.45
C SER A 80 2.80 8.61 -39.87
N ARG A 81 2.40 7.57 -40.62
CA ARG A 81 1.79 7.70 -41.96
C ARG A 81 0.28 7.96 -41.90
N LYS A 82 -0.35 7.74 -40.76
CA LYS A 82 -1.78 7.91 -40.52
C LYS A 82 -2.04 9.09 -39.62
N ALA A 83 -3.20 9.72 -39.78
CA ALA A 83 -3.67 10.73 -38.85
C ALA A 83 -3.94 10.13 -37.49
N GLY A 84 -3.59 10.88 -36.44
CA GLY A 84 -3.97 10.54 -35.07
C GLY A 84 -5.06 11.47 -34.57
N ILE A 85 -6.06 10.93 -33.89
CA ILE A 85 -7.20 11.68 -33.37
C ILE A 85 -7.31 11.42 -31.86
N VAL A 86 -7.51 12.49 -31.10
CA VAL A 86 -8.10 12.44 -29.76
C VAL A 86 -9.42 13.20 -29.82
N TYR A 87 -10.50 12.57 -29.43
CA TYR A 87 -11.82 13.16 -29.40
C TYR A 87 -12.40 13.04 -28.00
N ILE A 88 -12.75 14.17 -27.38
CA ILE A 88 -13.28 14.21 -26.02
C ILE A 88 -14.62 14.95 -26.03
N ARG A 89 -15.64 14.30 -25.50
CA ARG A 89 -16.97 14.87 -25.34
C ARG A 89 -17.18 15.33 -23.91
N PHE A 90 -17.42 16.62 -23.76
CA PHE A 90 -17.80 17.24 -22.50
C PHE A 90 -19.30 17.52 -22.48
N ARG A 91 -19.91 17.40 -21.31
CA ARG A 91 -21.21 18.00 -21.02
C ARG A 91 -21.00 19.22 -20.12
N VAL A 92 -21.37 20.39 -20.57
CA VAL A 92 -21.23 21.67 -19.85
C VAL A 92 -22.60 22.33 -19.76
N GLU A 93 -23.09 22.55 -18.53
CA GLU A 93 -24.42 23.16 -18.30
C GLU A 93 -25.54 22.48 -19.10
N GLY A 94 -25.48 21.16 -19.22
CA GLY A 94 -26.45 20.33 -19.95
C GLY A 94 -26.23 20.22 -21.46
N MET A 95 -25.29 20.98 -22.03
CA MET A 95 -24.99 20.97 -23.47
C MET A 95 -23.72 20.18 -23.76
N ILE A 96 -23.70 19.53 -24.93
CA ILE A 96 -22.54 18.80 -25.43
C ILE A 96 -21.57 19.78 -26.07
N ILE A 97 -20.31 19.71 -25.65
CA ILE A 97 -19.17 20.40 -26.24
C ILE A 97 -18.11 19.38 -26.57
N ASP A 98 -17.78 19.24 -27.83
CA ASP A 98 -16.77 18.32 -28.29
C ASP A 98 -15.43 19.03 -28.49
N TYR A 99 -14.35 18.35 -28.08
CA TYR A 99 -12.96 18.72 -28.32
C TYR A 99 -12.32 17.71 -29.25
N ILE A 100 -11.52 18.19 -30.21
CA ILE A 100 -10.71 17.35 -31.08
C ILE A 100 -9.26 17.83 -31.12
N ASP A 101 -8.32 16.88 -31.01
CA ASP A 101 -6.87 17.06 -31.32
C ASP A 101 -6.53 16.14 -32.49
N VAL A 102 -6.18 16.71 -33.64
CA VAL A 102 -5.78 15.98 -34.85
C VAL A 102 -4.31 16.21 -35.11
N ARG A 103 -3.61 15.14 -35.47
CA ARG A 103 -2.22 15.14 -35.88
C ARG A 103 -2.08 14.44 -37.21
N GLY A 104 -1.43 15.10 -38.17
CA GLY A 104 -1.23 14.57 -39.54
C GLY A 104 -2.44 14.83 -40.43
N ARG A 105 -2.35 14.28 -41.66
CA ARG A 105 -3.36 14.50 -42.70
C ARG A 105 -4.59 13.62 -42.47
N LEU A 106 -5.73 14.22 -42.26
CA LEU A 106 -7.02 13.54 -42.05
C LEU A 106 -7.94 13.78 -43.25
N THR A 107 -8.51 12.72 -43.80
CA THR A 107 -9.54 12.81 -44.86
C THR A 107 -10.94 12.83 -44.21
N GLU A 108 -11.92 13.38 -44.97
CA GLU A 108 -13.32 13.36 -44.50
C GLU A 108 -13.87 11.94 -44.36
N ALA A 109 -13.48 11.05 -45.27
CA ALA A 109 -13.88 9.64 -45.21
C ALA A 109 -13.36 8.95 -43.95
N ASP A 110 -12.07 9.13 -43.63
CA ASP A 110 -11.46 8.55 -42.42
C ASP A 110 -12.10 9.11 -41.15
N TYR A 111 -12.31 10.43 -41.11
CA TYR A 111 -12.97 11.06 -39.97
C TYR A 111 -14.38 10.50 -39.74
N ASN A 112 -15.20 10.42 -40.80
CA ASN A 112 -16.58 9.94 -40.71
C ASN A 112 -16.67 8.45 -40.38
N ASN A 113 -15.70 7.65 -40.80
CA ASN A 113 -15.64 6.23 -40.48
C ASN A 113 -15.23 5.96 -39.02
N GLN A 114 -14.39 6.83 -38.45
CA GLN A 114 -13.80 6.62 -37.12
C GLN A 114 -14.58 7.32 -36.01
N VAL A 115 -15.06 8.55 -36.26
CA VAL A 115 -15.83 9.33 -35.25
C VAL A 115 -17.32 9.23 -35.59
N LYS A 116 -18.04 8.37 -34.85
CA LYS A 116 -19.45 8.03 -35.10
C LYS A 116 -20.42 8.66 -34.10
N TYR A 117 -20.15 9.90 -33.67
CA TYR A 117 -20.99 10.58 -32.70
C TYR A 117 -22.02 11.50 -33.38
N ASP A 118 -23.24 11.50 -32.86
CA ASP A 118 -24.25 12.46 -33.25
C ASP A 118 -23.82 13.88 -32.84
N GLY A 119 -23.99 14.84 -33.73
CA GLY A 119 -23.62 16.22 -33.50
C GLY A 119 -22.12 16.49 -33.41
N LYS A 120 -21.27 15.56 -33.87
CA LYS A 120 -19.82 15.71 -33.89
C LYS A 120 -19.37 16.96 -34.64
N ILE A 121 -18.13 17.39 -34.41
CA ILE A 121 -17.53 18.54 -35.05
C ILE A 121 -17.58 18.38 -36.59
N ASP A 122 -18.09 19.39 -37.30
CA ASP A 122 -18.12 19.39 -38.77
C ASP A 122 -16.70 19.33 -39.34
N PHE A 123 -16.46 18.35 -40.24
CA PHE A 123 -15.16 18.16 -40.87
C PHE A 123 -14.65 19.41 -41.61
N LYS A 124 -15.55 20.28 -42.13
CA LYS A 124 -15.17 21.54 -42.76
C LYS A 124 -14.38 22.44 -41.82
N LYS A 125 -14.73 22.49 -40.53
CA LYS A 125 -13.99 23.26 -39.51
C LYS A 125 -12.60 22.68 -39.33
N ILE A 126 -12.48 21.36 -39.20
CA ILE A 126 -11.21 20.65 -39.05
C ILE A 126 -10.31 20.85 -40.28
N ASN A 127 -10.88 20.67 -41.49
CA ASN A 127 -10.17 20.80 -42.73
C ASN A 127 -9.64 22.24 -42.98
N ASN A 128 -10.44 23.25 -42.61
CA ASN A 128 -10.00 24.63 -42.68
C ASN A 128 -8.80 24.94 -41.76
N ALA A 129 -8.78 24.36 -40.57
CA ALA A 129 -7.65 24.50 -39.65
C ALA A 129 -6.43 23.71 -40.14
N LEU A 130 -6.60 22.52 -40.74
CA LEU A 130 -5.52 21.70 -41.31
C LEU A 130 -4.87 22.30 -42.53
N LYS A 131 -5.48 23.29 -43.22
CA LYS A 131 -4.84 23.98 -44.37
C LYS A 131 -3.54 24.69 -43.98
N ASN A 132 -3.44 25.13 -42.73
CA ASN A 132 -2.33 25.96 -42.25
C ASN A 132 -1.39 25.23 -41.28
N SER A 133 -1.73 24.01 -40.86
CA SER A 133 -0.96 23.26 -39.87
C SER A 133 -1.28 21.76 -39.91
N ASP A 134 -0.28 20.90 -39.73
CA ASP A 134 -0.48 19.46 -39.53
C ASP A 134 -1.06 19.10 -38.14
N THR A 135 -1.42 20.11 -37.37
CA THR A 135 -1.88 20.00 -36.00
C THR A 135 -3.10 20.88 -35.81
N VAL A 136 -4.18 20.29 -35.34
CA VAL A 136 -5.42 21.01 -35.07
C VAL A 136 -5.93 20.64 -33.69
N LYS A 137 -6.24 21.65 -32.91
CA LYS A 137 -6.97 21.54 -31.63
C LYS A 137 -8.10 22.54 -31.67
N LEU A 138 -9.34 22.08 -31.48
CA LEU A 138 -10.49 22.97 -31.49
C LEU A 138 -11.68 22.42 -30.70
N PHE A 139 -12.53 23.31 -30.24
CA PHE A 139 -13.81 23.01 -29.62
C PHE A 139 -14.97 23.22 -30.60
N SER A 140 -16.02 22.42 -30.49
CA SER A 140 -17.23 22.51 -31.35
C SER A 140 -17.89 23.89 -31.28
N CYS A 141 -17.89 24.51 -30.11
CA CYS A 141 -18.47 25.84 -29.85
C CYS A 141 -17.53 27.02 -30.19
N GLY A 142 -16.26 26.73 -30.50
CA GLY A 142 -15.20 27.73 -30.63
C GLY A 142 -14.46 27.99 -29.32
N ASP A 143 -13.17 28.37 -29.43
CA ASP A 143 -12.24 28.38 -28.30
C ASP A 143 -12.48 29.50 -27.29
N THR A 144 -13.20 30.57 -27.70
CA THR A 144 -13.52 31.73 -26.85
C THR A 144 -14.97 31.76 -26.35
N ASP A 145 -15.67 30.64 -26.44
CA ASP A 145 -17.04 30.51 -25.95
C ASP A 145 -17.11 30.76 -24.44
N GLN A 146 -18.03 31.60 -24.01
CA GLN A 146 -18.21 31.97 -22.59
C GLN A 146 -18.50 30.77 -21.70
N ARG A 147 -19.08 29.71 -22.23
CA ARG A 147 -19.34 28.46 -21.50
C ARG A 147 -18.04 27.76 -21.06
N LEU A 148 -17.02 27.78 -21.96
CA LEU A 148 -15.70 27.22 -21.62
C LEU A 148 -15.05 28.04 -20.49
N LYS A 149 -15.22 29.36 -20.50
CA LYS A 149 -14.76 30.22 -19.41
C LYS A 149 -15.47 29.93 -18.09
N ASN A 150 -16.81 29.79 -18.15
CA ASN A 150 -17.65 29.50 -16.98
C ASN A 150 -17.32 28.17 -16.31
N VAL A 151 -16.76 27.20 -17.04
CA VAL A 151 -16.32 25.91 -16.45
C VAL A 151 -15.39 26.15 -15.29
N PHE A 152 -14.39 27.04 -15.43
CA PHE A 152 -13.37 27.31 -14.42
C PHE A 152 -13.82 28.22 -13.28
N THR A 153 -14.96 28.90 -13.42
CA THR A 153 -15.50 29.78 -12.37
C THR A 153 -16.60 29.13 -11.56
N LYS A 154 -17.16 28.00 -12.06
CA LYS A 154 -18.28 27.31 -11.41
C LYS A 154 -17.97 25.89 -10.95
N ASN A 155 -16.88 25.30 -11.42
CA ASN A 155 -16.56 23.91 -11.14
C ASN A 155 -15.12 23.74 -10.66
N VAL A 156 -14.89 22.77 -9.79
CA VAL A 156 -13.56 22.30 -9.44
C VAL A 156 -13.02 21.49 -10.62
N LEU A 157 -11.88 21.90 -11.16
CA LEU A 157 -11.16 21.21 -12.22
C LEU A 157 -9.71 21.04 -11.79
N THR A 158 -9.37 19.87 -11.30
CA THR A 158 -8.01 19.64 -10.80
C THR A 158 -7.47 18.28 -11.22
N TYR A 159 -6.17 18.24 -11.39
CA TYR A 159 -5.39 17.05 -11.69
C TYR A 159 -4.27 16.87 -10.66
N PHE A 160 -4.25 15.69 -10.06
CA PHE A 160 -3.19 15.24 -9.16
C PHE A 160 -2.31 14.23 -9.89
N PRO A 161 -1.07 14.59 -10.29
CA PRO A 161 -0.19 13.69 -11.02
C PRO A 161 0.39 12.59 -10.12
N SER A 162 0.92 11.52 -10.74
CA SER A 162 1.60 10.44 -10.01
C SER A 162 2.88 10.90 -9.30
N TYR A 163 3.51 11.99 -9.76
CA TYR A 163 4.68 12.59 -9.13
C TYR A 163 4.35 13.64 -8.05
N ARG A 164 3.06 13.73 -7.61
CA ARG A 164 2.70 14.56 -6.45
C ARG A 164 3.48 14.09 -5.22
N TYR A 165 3.89 15.04 -4.40
CA TYR A 165 4.63 14.76 -3.17
C TYR A 165 4.37 15.85 -2.14
N GLU A 166 4.56 15.48 -0.86
CA GLU A 166 4.62 16.43 0.24
C GLU A 166 6.01 16.38 0.84
N LEU A 167 6.59 17.55 1.06
CA LEU A 167 7.90 17.65 1.69
C LEU A 167 7.80 17.27 3.16
N PRO A 168 8.64 16.34 3.67
CA PRO A 168 8.69 16.04 5.09
C PRO A 168 8.98 17.32 5.90
N GLY A 169 8.36 17.45 7.07
CA GLY A 169 8.49 18.65 7.91
C GLY A 169 9.92 19.03 8.27
N PHE A 170 10.84 18.05 8.33
CA PHE A 170 12.25 18.30 8.61
C PHE A 170 13.06 18.86 7.43
N LEU A 171 12.53 18.76 6.19
CA LEU A 171 13.12 19.37 5.00
C LEU A 171 12.55 20.77 4.72
N ASN A 172 11.39 21.10 5.31
CA ASN A 172 10.79 22.42 5.20
C ASN A 172 11.43 23.37 6.21
N THR A 173 12.38 24.15 5.79
CA THR A 173 13.01 25.18 6.62
C THR A 173 12.50 26.57 6.25
N PRO A 174 12.08 27.34 7.19
CA PRO A 174 11.10 27.02 8.21
C PRO A 174 9.71 27.17 7.62
N TYR A 175 9.01 26.08 7.50
CA TYR A 175 7.60 26.07 7.17
C TYR A 175 6.85 26.89 8.22
N LYS A 176 6.47 28.10 7.85
CA LYS A 176 5.69 28.99 8.71
C LYS A 176 4.31 29.11 8.11
N ASP A 177 3.32 28.58 8.80
CA ASP A 177 1.93 28.92 8.50
C ASP A 177 1.81 30.45 8.58
N LYS A 178 1.53 31.07 7.46
CA LYS A 178 1.26 32.51 7.36
C LYS A 178 -0.24 32.68 7.10
N VAL A 179 -0.84 33.62 7.76
CA VAL A 179 -2.11 34.18 7.30
C VAL A 179 -1.75 35.05 6.09
N GLU A 180 -1.82 34.43 4.92
CA GLU A 180 -1.71 35.17 3.66
C GLU A 180 -3.12 35.58 3.27
N PHE A 181 -3.45 36.84 3.50
CA PHE A 181 -4.59 37.42 2.83
C PHE A 181 -4.25 37.40 1.34
N ASN A 182 -4.66 36.38 0.65
CA ASN A 182 -4.73 36.39 -0.79
C ASN A 182 -5.77 37.47 -1.15
N ASN A 183 -5.35 38.71 -1.10
CA ASN A 183 -5.97 39.75 -1.89
C ASN A 183 -5.78 39.30 -3.32
N ALA A 184 -6.62 38.35 -3.74
CA ALA A 184 -6.76 37.98 -5.12
C ALA A 184 -7.32 39.21 -5.84
N ILE A 185 -6.48 40.19 -6.07
CA ILE A 185 -6.59 41.03 -7.27
C ILE A 185 -6.40 39.98 -8.37
N ARG A 186 -7.52 39.32 -8.72
CA ARG A 186 -7.56 38.43 -9.86
C ARG A 186 -7.31 39.33 -11.05
N PHE A 187 -6.09 39.30 -11.54
CA PHE A 187 -5.76 39.95 -12.80
C PHE A 187 -6.73 39.37 -13.84
N THR A 188 -7.35 40.27 -14.60
CA THR A 188 -8.26 39.91 -15.67
C THR A 188 -7.51 38.96 -16.61
N GLY A 189 -7.95 37.71 -16.72
CA GLY A 189 -7.30 36.71 -17.58
C GLY A 189 -6.46 35.65 -16.87
N GLU A 190 -6.47 35.62 -15.55
CA GLU A 190 -5.85 34.51 -14.77
C GLU A 190 -6.87 33.46 -14.36
N LEU A 191 -6.41 32.21 -14.29
CA LEU A 191 -7.21 31.07 -13.76
C LEU A 191 -7.47 31.29 -12.27
N PRO A 192 -8.70 31.03 -11.80
CA PRO A 192 -9.02 31.14 -10.38
C PRO A 192 -8.30 30.11 -9.51
N ASN A 193 -8.06 28.91 -10.04
CA ASN A 193 -7.41 27.80 -9.36
C ASN A 193 -6.40 27.12 -10.29
N PRO A 194 -5.31 26.51 -9.76
CA PRO A 194 -4.41 25.69 -10.55
C PRO A 194 -5.12 24.44 -11.06
N ILE A 195 -4.86 24.07 -12.32
CA ILE A 195 -5.36 22.80 -12.89
C ILE A 195 -4.55 21.62 -12.34
N GLU A 196 -3.24 21.78 -12.24
CA GLU A 196 -2.33 20.74 -11.74
C GLU A 196 -1.84 21.06 -10.34
N VAL A 197 -1.99 20.10 -9.42
CA VAL A 197 -1.57 20.20 -8.02
C VAL A 197 -0.54 19.13 -7.71
N VAL A 198 0.69 19.56 -7.44
CA VAL A 198 1.82 18.65 -7.11
C VAL A 198 2.07 18.59 -5.61
N THR A 199 1.99 19.73 -4.92
CA THR A 199 2.13 19.88 -3.47
C THR A 199 0.97 20.68 -2.95
N GLY A 200 0.50 20.43 -1.73
CA GLY A 200 -0.68 21.13 -1.22
C GLY A 200 -0.65 21.44 0.28
N LEU A 201 0.31 20.91 1.04
CA LEU A 201 0.28 21.01 2.50
C LEU A 201 0.41 22.46 2.99
N GLU A 202 1.29 23.26 2.38
CA GLU A 202 1.51 24.66 2.75
C GLU A 202 0.26 25.50 2.47
N ASP A 203 -0.21 25.48 1.22
CA ASP A 203 -1.41 26.23 0.80
C ASP A 203 -2.63 25.83 1.62
N PHE A 204 -2.79 24.53 1.89
CA PHE A 204 -3.88 24.01 2.69
C PHE A 204 -3.82 24.48 4.15
N SER A 205 -2.63 24.49 4.75
CA SER A 205 -2.44 24.96 6.13
C SER A 205 -2.72 26.47 6.27
N CYS A 206 -2.24 27.26 5.32
CA CYS A 206 -2.50 28.70 5.27
C CYS A 206 -4.00 28.98 5.10
N TRP A 207 -4.66 28.29 4.17
CA TRP A 207 -6.10 28.43 3.94
C TRP A 207 -6.94 28.05 5.18
N ILE A 208 -6.58 26.98 5.92
CA ILE A 208 -7.27 26.63 7.18
C ILE A 208 -7.20 27.78 8.17
N LEU A 209 -6.06 28.48 8.28
CA LEU A 209 -5.92 29.62 9.18
C LEU A 209 -6.80 30.79 8.75
N ASP A 210 -6.94 31.05 7.45
CA ASP A 210 -7.85 32.05 6.91
C ASP A 210 -9.31 31.71 7.24
N VAL A 211 -9.73 30.47 7.02
CA VAL A 211 -11.08 29.99 7.39
C VAL A 211 -11.37 30.17 8.86
N VAL A 212 -10.40 29.87 9.75
CA VAL A 212 -10.56 30.06 11.19
C VAL A 212 -10.66 31.55 11.55
N LEU A 213 -9.84 32.40 10.93
CA LEU A 213 -9.86 33.86 11.17
C LEU A 213 -11.18 34.44 10.73
N ASP A 214 -11.63 34.14 9.51
CA ASP A 214 -12.90 34.64 8.98
C ASP A 214 -14.08 34.16 9.83
N TRP A 215 -14.07 32.91 10.30
CA TRP A 215 -15.10 32.39 11.19
C TRP A 215 -15.16 33.15 12.52
N GLU A 216 -14.02 33.38 13.17
CA GLU A 216 -13.98 34.14 14.45
C GLU A 216 -14.42 35.59 14.29
N VAL A 217 -14.15 36.22 13.13
CA VAL A 217 -14.54 37.60 12.84
C VAL A 217 -16.02 37.71 12.44
N ASN A 218 -16.52 36.77 11.64
CA ASN A 218 -17.87 36.83 11.04
C ASN A 218 -18.91 36.02 11.83
N LYS A 219 -18.59 35.57 13.01
CA LYS A 219 -19.41 34.66 13.81
C LYS A 219 -20.80 35.23 14.10
N GLU A 220 -21.81 34.71 13.44
CA GLU A 220 -23.21 35.01 13.67
C GLU A 220 -23.96 33.83 14.26
N THR A 221 -24.51 33.97 15.46
CA THR A 221 -25.37 32.96 16.07
C THR A 221 -26.84 33.28 15.88
N LYS A 222 -27.60 32.35 15.32
CA LYS A 222 -29.07 32.44 15.21
C LYS A 222 -29.73 31.54 16.25
N LYS A 223 -30.74 32.10 16.96
CA LYS A 223 -31.55 31.33 17.90
C LYS A 223 -32.69 30.66 17.15
N ILE A 224 -32.71 29.34 17.17
CA ILE A 224 -33.74 28.52 16.52
C ILE A 224 -34.53 27.76 17.59
N TRP A 225 -35.85 27.76 17.48
CA TRP A 225 -36.72 26.94 18.33
C TRP A 225 -36.74 25.50 17.83
N GLN A 226 -36.32 24.55 18.68
CA GLN A 226 -36.37 23.13 18.36
C GLN A 226 -36.86 22.36 19.61
N GLN A 227 -38.00 21.65 19.46
CA GLN A 227 -38.56 20.80 20.53
C GLN A 227 -38.60 21.48 21.92
N GLU A 228 -39.27 22.63 22.02
CA GLU A 228 -39.43 23.43 23.25
C GLU A 228 -38.14 24.08 23.82
N ASN A 229 -36.98 23.94 23.15
CA ASN A 229 -35.76 24.58 23.56
C ASN A 229 -35.26 25.58 22.49
N ILE A 230 -34.63 26.67 22.96
CA ILE A 230 -33.92 27.61 22.11
C ILE A 230 -32.50 27.09 21.95
N ILE A 231 -32.11 26.75 20.70
CA ILE A 231 -30.76 26.34 20.37
C ILE A 231 -30.09 27.48 19.57
N GLU A 232 -28.88 27.85 19.98
CA GLU A 232 -28.04 28.76 19.22
C GLU A 232 -27.31 27.94 18.16
N VAL A 233 -27.54 28.26 16.88
CA VAL A 233 -26.91 27.59 15.74
C VAL A 233 -26.08 28.61 14.98
N ASP A 234 -24.81 28.31 14.82
CA ASP A 234 -23.89 29.06 13.96
C ASP A 234 -24.02 28.53 12.53
N LEU A 235 -24.55 29.37 11.64
CA LEU A 235 -24.81 29.07 10.24
C LEU A 235 -23.85 29.82 9.29
N THR A 236 -22.73 30.35 9.82
CA THR A 236 -21.73 31.00 8.98
C THR A 236 -21.13 30.01 7.97
N PRO A 237 -20.85 30.40 6.73
CA PRO A 237 -20.21 29.55 5.74
C PRO A 237 -18.90 28.92 6.24
N GLU A 238 -18.11 29.67 6.98
CA GLU A 238 -16.83 29.23 7.55
C GLU A 238 -17.03 28.11 8.59
N LYS A 239 -18.13 28.13 9.34
CA LYS A 239 -18.49 27.03 10.25
C LYS A 239 -18.84 25.76 9.48
N VAL A 240 -19.53 25.90 8.37
CA VAL A 240 -19.83 24.76 7.48
C VAL A 240 -18.54 24.18 6.91
N LEU A 241 -17.62 25.01 6.42
CA LEU A 241 -16.29 24.58 5.97
C LEU A 241 -15.53 23.84 7.06
N TRP A 242 -15.53 24.38 8.28
CA TRP A 242 -14.87 23.74 9.42
C TRP A 242 -15.45 22.35 9.75
N ASN A 243 -16.76 22.22 9.67
CA ASN A 243 -17.42 20.94 9.87
C ASN A 243 -17.06 19.94 8.75
N ASN A 244 -17.02 20.39 7.50
CA ASN A 244 -16.61 19.60 6.34
C ASN A 244 -15.16 19.07 6.49
N LEU A 245 -14.25 19.95 6.92
CA LEU A 245 -12.86 19.59 7.19
C LEU A 245 -12.76 18.57 8.33
N SER A 246 -13.59 18.72 9.36
CA SER A 246 -13.63 17.76 10.48
C SER A 246 -14.16 16.39 10.03
N GLU A 247 -15.18 16.35 9.17
CA GLU A 247 -15.71 15.11 8.58
C GLU A 247 -14.66 14.43 7.67
N MET A 248 -13.96 15.20 6.86
CA MET A 248 -12.84 14.70 6.04
C MET A 248 -11.75 14.06 6.93
N MET A 249 -11.30 14.76 7.98
CA MET A 249 -10.28 14.23 8.91
C MET A 249 -10.72 12.97 9.63
N LYS A 250 -11.97 12.90 10.04
CA LYS A 250 -12.55 11.69 10.64
C LYS A 250 -12.44 10.49 9.68
N ASN A 251 -12.75 10.69 8.39
CA ASN A 251 -12.64 9.64 7.39
C ASN A 251 -11.18 9.26 7.08
N ILE A 252 -10.24 10.20 7.10
CA ILE A 252 -8.80 9.92 6.95
C ILE A 252 -8.29 9.05 8.10
N LEU A 253 -8.71 9.36 9.34
CA LEU A 253 -8.26 8.67 10.55
C LEU A 253 -9.13 7.48 10.95
N THR A 254 -10.06 7.04 10.09
CA THR A 254 -10.98 5.91 10.37
C THR A 254 -10.23 4.65 10.81
N SER A 255 -9.09 4.35 10.20
CA SER A 255 -8.29 3.16 10.52
C SER A 255 -7.72 3.15 11.94
N LYS A 256 -7.64 4.30 12.61
CA LYS A 256 -7.16 4.46 13.99
C LYS A 256 -8.29 4.37 15.03
N ASN A 257 -9.54 4.32 14.57
CA ASN A 257 -10.73 4.14 15.39
C ASN A 257 -10.81 5.06 16.62
N TYR A 258 -10.67 6.38 16.40
CA TYR A 258 -10.85 7.37 17.47
C TYR A 258 -12.34 7.51 17.83
N PRO A 259 -12.77 7.15 19.04
CA PRO A 259 -14.15 7.39 19.47
C PRO A 259 -14.35 8.90 19.74
N GLY A 260 -15.44 9.48 19.22
CA GLY A 260 -15.73 10.91 19.38
C GLY A 260 -15.50 11.73 18.13
N ILE A 261 -15.16 13.00 18.28
CA ILE A 261 -15.01 13.96 17.19
C ILE A 261 -13.52 14.22 16.97
N VAL A 262 -13.06 13.96 15.74
CA VAL A 262 -11.75 14.41 15.28
C VAL A 262 -11.94 15.71 14.50
N ARG A 263 -11.15 16.72 14.84
CA ARG A 263 -11.22 18.04 14.20
C ARG A 263 -9.84 18.70 14.10
N PHE A 264 -9.74 19.69 13.27
CA PHE A 264 -8.58 20.58 13.32
C PHE A 264 -8.60 21.43 14.60
N GLY A 265 -7.44 21.88 15.00
CA GLY A 265 -7.26 22.79 16.13
C GLY A 265 -6.10 23.72 15.90
N ILE A 266 -6.03 24.77 16.70
CA ILE A 266 -4.90 25.71 16.65
C ILE A 266 -4.03 25.43 17.88
N GLY A 267 -2.80 25.00 17.62
CA GLY A 267 -1.80 24.70 18.64
C GLY A 267 -1.27 25.96 19.33
N ARG A 268 -0.46 25.76 20.37
CA ARG A 268 0.18 26.84 21.14
C ARG A 268 1.06 27.70 20.22
N ARG A 269 1.16 28.99 20.50
CA ARG A 269 2.08 29.89 19.84
C ARG A 269 3.51 29.42 20.03
N SER A 270 4.20 29.11 18.95
CA SER A 270 5.58 28.64 18.94
C SER A 270 6.43 29.47 17.96
N LYS A 271 7.74 29.43 18.14
CA LYS A 271 8.68 30.07 17.20
C LYS A 271 8.74 29.36 15.84
N SER A 272 8.31 28.09 15.78
CA SER A 272 8.34 27.27 14.56
C SER A 272 7.25 27.61 13.54
N GLY A 273 6.21 28.33 13.93
CA GLY A 273 5.16 28.81 13.01
C GLY A 273 4.04 27.81 12.74
N ASN A 274 4.29 26.51 12.70
CA ASN A 274 3.27 25.48 12.41
C ASN A 274 2.31 25.33 13.58
N ARG A 275 1.06 25.74 13.38
CA ARG A 275 0.05 25.80 14.46
C ARG A 275 -1.21 25.00 14.19
N VAL A 276 -1.46 24.60 12.94
CA VAL A 276 -2.62 23.75 12.62
C VAL A 276 -2.36 22.35 13.15
N SER A 277 -3.18 21.93 14.11
CA SER A 277 -3.08 20.64 14.80
C SER A 277 -4.32 19.79 14.56
N VAL A 278 -4.26 18.51 14.90
CA VAL A 278 -5.42 17.62 14.91
C VAL A 278 -5.76 17.30 16.36
N MET A 279 -7.02 17.54 16.72
CA MET A 279 -7.58 17.34 18.05
C MET A 279 -8.60 16.21 18.03
N HIS A 280 -8.67 15.50 19.11
CA HIS A 280 -9.67 14.47 19.37
C HIS A 280 -10.49 14.86 20.60
N ASP A 281 -11.76 15.11 20.39
CA ASP A 281 -12.71 15.41 21.47
C ASP A 281 -13.36 14.10 21.92
N ILE A 282 -12.85 13.52 23.01
CA ILE A 282 -13.33 12.26 23.60
C ILE A 282 -14.75 12.47 24.16
N ASN A 283 -14.99 13.65 24.76
CA ASN A 283 -16.29 14.10 25.25
C ASN A 283 -16.29 15.64 25.33
N LYS A 284 -17.45 16.24 25.73
CA LYS A 284 -17.63 17.71 25.80
C LYS A 284 -16.57 18.45 26.64
N ASN A 285 -15.91 17.77 27.57
CA ASN A 285 -14.98 18.39 28.52
C ASN A 285 -13.54 17.86 28.40
N ASN A 286 -13.29 16.90 27.53
CA ASN A 286 -11.98 16.28 27.40
C ASN A 286 -11.57 16.20 25.93
N SER A 287 -10.57 17.01 25.60
CA SER A 287 -9.95 17.05 24.28
C SER A 287 -8.46 16.74 24.39
N GLU A 288 -7.96 15.89 23.56
CA GLU A 288 -6.52 15.59 23.45
C GLU A 288 -5.98 15.99 22.08
N GLN A 289 -4.72 16.36 22.05
CA GLN A 289 -4.01 16.67 20.81
C GLN A 289 -3.36 15.40 20.27
N ILE A 290 -3.88 14.86 19.17
CA ILE A 290 -3.35 13.64 18.55
C ILE A 290 -2.24 13.93 17.54
N CYS A 291 -2.22 15.13 16.96
CA CYS A 291 -1.14 15.56 16.07
C CYS A 291 -0.87 17.06 16.30
N PRO A 292 0.33 17.46 16.73
CA PRO A 292 0.64 18.86 17.06
C PRO A 292 0.75 19.76 15.85
N ASN A 293 1.07 19.24 14.67
CA ASN A 293 1.01 19.95 13.38
C ASN A 293 0.79 18.96 12.24
N LEU A 294 0.28 19.43 11.10
CA LEU A 294 -0.11 18.58 9.98
C LEU A 294 1.06 17.85 9.32
N SER A 295 2.27 18.37 9.40
CA SER A 295 3.47 17.72 8.84
C SER A 295 3.93 16.47 9.61
N LEU A 296 3.33 16.19 10.76
CA LEU A 296 3.58 14.98 11.57
C LEU A 296 2.55 13.86 11.32
N LEU A 297 1.57 14.07 10.47
CA LEU A 297 0.73 13.00 9.96
C LEU A 297 1.58 12.01 9.14
N SER A 298 1.13 10.76 9.03
CA SER A 298 1.78 9.81 8.14
C SER A 298 1.67 10.28 6.68
N SER A 299 2.62 9.88 5.83
CA SER A 299 2.64 10.28 4.41
C SER A 299 1.32 9.99 3.69
N GLY A 300 0.67 8.86 3.98
CA GLY A 300 -0.63 8.51 3.41
C GLY A 300 -1.76 9.41 3.92
N GLU A 301 -1.81 9.72 5.22
CA GLU A 301 -2.79 10.63 5.80
C GLU A 301 -2.63 12.05 5.24
N THR A 302 -1.39 12.52 5.13
CA THR A 302 -1.07 13.81 4.51
C THR A 302 -1.50 13.85 3.05
N ALA A 303 -1.21 12.79 2.27
CA ALA A 303 -1.61 12.71 0.87
C ALA A 303 -3.13 12.80 0.69
N LEU A 304 -3.90 12.06 1.49
CA LEU A 304 -5.36 12.13 1.47
C LEU A 304 -5.88 13.52 1.88
N MET A 305 -5.30 14.08 2.94
CA MET A 305 -5.67 15.41 3.42
C MET A 305 -5.43 16.48 2.35
N CYS A 306 -4.26 16.48 1.69
CA CYS A 306 -3.93 17.45 0.67
C CYS A 306 -4.81 17.29 -0.58
N MET A 307 -5.05 16.04 -1.04
CA MET A 307 -5.92 15.82 -2.21
C MET A 307 -7.36 16.27 -1.96
N PHE A 308 -8.00 15.78 -0.91
CA PHE A 308 -9.40 16.06 -0.65
C PHE A 308 -9.61 17.47 -0.06
N GLY A 309 -8.65 17.95 0.73
CA GLY A 309 -8.64 19.32 1.23
C GLY A 309 -8.52 20.36 0.11
N GLU A 310 -7.71 20.07 -0.92
CA GLU A 310 -7.57 20.92 -2.09
C GLU A 310 -8.88 21.05 -2.88
N ILE A 311 -9.66 19.96 -3.01
CA ILE A 311 -10.98 20.01 -3.63
C ILE A 311 -11.90 20.99 -2.89
N ILE A 312 -11.90 20.95 -1.55
CA ILE A 312 -12.69 21.87 -0.71
C ILE A 312 -12.17 23.31 -0.85
N ARG A 313 -10.85 23.50 -0.81
CA ARG A 313 -10.22 24.82 -0.96
C ARG A 313 -10.54 25.46 -2.32
N GLN A 314 -10.46 24.70 -3.40
CA GLN A 314 -10.79 25.20 -4.73
C GLN A 314 -12.27 25.59 -4.84
N ALA A 315 -13.16 24.79 -4.27
CA ALA A 315 -14.59 25.10 -4.24
C ALA A 315 -14.89 26.38 -3.45
N ASP A 316 -14.24 26.56 -2.31
CA ASP A 316 -14.35 27.77 -1.48
C ASP A 316 -13.87 29.03 -2.22
N ILE A 317 -12.72 28.98 -2.88
CA ILE A 317 -12.18 30.08 -3.69
C ILE A 317 -13.16 30.49 -4.81
N LEU A 318 -13.87 29.53 -5.40
CA LEU A 318 -14.89 29.78 -6.40
C LEU A 318 -16.17 30.35 -5.80
N ARG A 319 -16.31 30.35 -4.47
CA ARG A 319 -17.52 30.74 -3.72
C ARG A 319 -18.76 29.97 -4.17
N ASN A 320 -18.56 28.78 -4.67
CA ASN A 320 -19.60 27.87 -5.15
C ASN A 320 -19.85 26.79 -4.11
N ASN A 321 -20.74 27.07 -3.17
CA ASN A 321 -21.23 26.12 -2.18
C ASN A 321 -20.16 25.50 -1.26
N VAL A 322 -20.29 25.80 0.00
CA VAL A 322 -19.44 25.23 1.08
C VAL A 322 -19.86 23.82 1.52
N PHE A 323 -20.96 23.28 0.99
CA PHE A 323 -21.42 21.94 1.32
C PHE A 323 -20.76 20.91 0.41
N LEU A 324 -20.14 19.86 0.98
CA LEU A 324 -19.43 18.82 0.22
C LEU A 324 -20.29 18.15 -0.85
N ASN A 325 -21.55 17.91 -0.53
CA ASN A 325 -22.52 17.30 -1.44
C ASN A 325 -23.03 18.25 -2.55
N GLN A 326 -22.58 19.48 -2.61
CA GLN A 326 -22.92 20.45 -3.65
C GLN A 326 -21.71 20.88 -4.48
N ILE A 327 -20.52 20.43 -4.12
CA ILE A 327 -19.30 20.70 -4.90
C ILE A 327 -19.41 19.94 -6.22
N GLU A 328 -19.32 20.68 -7.32
CA GLU A 328 -19.38 20.16 -8.69
C GLU A 328 -18.02 20.27 -9.37
N GLY A 329 -17.69 19.31 -10.23
CA GLY A 329 -16.48 19.40 -11.03
C GLY A 329 -15.98 18.05 -11.54
N VAL A 330 -14.74 18.09 -12.08
CA VAL A 330 -14.00 16.90 -12.53
C VAL A 330 -12.66 16.88 -11.83
N VAL A 331 -12.36 15.76 -11.19
CA VAL A 331 -11.10 15.54 -10.47
C VAL A 331 -10.38 14.35 -11.09
N LEU A 332 -9.18 14.61 -11.59
CA LEU A 332 -8.31 13.60 -12.21
C LEU A 332 -7.20 13.23 -11.23
N ILE A 333 -7.01 11.94 -10.95
CA ILE A 333 -5.95 11.51 -10.01
C ILE A 333 -5.18 10.35 -10.62
N ASP A 334 -3.89 10.53 -10.83
CA ASP A 334 -3.02 9.46 -11.30
C ASP A 334 -2.44 8.67 -10.12
N GLU A 335 -2.49 7.33 -10.17
CA GLU A 335 -2.09 6.44 -9.08
C GLU A 335 -2.69 6.88 -7.72
N ILE A 336 -4.02 6.86 -7.62
CA ILE A 336 -4.73 7.41 -6.45
C ILE A 336 -4.30 6.75 -5.13
N GLU A 337 -3.92 5.47 -5.17
CA GLU A 337 -3.45 4.69 -4.01
C GLU A 337 -2.01 4.98 -3.58
N LYS A 338 -1.28 5.80 -4.30
CA LYS A 338 0.14 6.06 -4.05
C LYS A 338 0.38 6.56 -2.62
N HIS A 339 1.38 5.97 -1.96
CA HIS A 339 1.75 6.21 -0.56
C HIS A 339 0.70 5.80 0.49
N LEU A 340 -0.44 5.19 0.08
CA LEU A 340 -1.48 4.78 1.01
C LEU A 340 -1.25 3.35 1.51
N HIS A 341 -1.33 3.18 2.82
CA HIS A 341 -1.43 1.85 3.41
C HIS A 341 -2.72 1.16 2.93
N ILE A 342 -2.72 -0.17 2.78
CA ILE A 342 -3.86 -0.97 2.26
C ILE A 342 -5.18 -0.68 2.98
N ARG A 343 -5.16 -0.40 4.29
CA ARG A 343 -6.36 0.01 5.03
C ARG A 343 -6.91 1.35 4.57
N LEU A 344 -6.04 2.34 4.31
CA LEU A 344 -6.47 3.64 3.80
C LEU A 344 -7.06 3.51 2.40
N GLN A 345 -6.51 2.63 1.57
CA GLN A 345 -7.05 2.35 0.23
C GLN A 345 -8.44 1.73 0.30
N LYS A 346 -8.67 0.79 1.23
CA LYS A 346 -9.95 0.07 1.36
C LYS A 346 -11.00 0.84 2.15
N GLU A 347 -10.61 1.44 3.30
CA GLU A 347 -11.57 1.97 4.27
C GLU A 347 -11.76 3.49 4.17
N SER A 348 -10.68 4.26 4.01
CA SER A 348 -10.72 5.73 4.07
C SER A 348 -11.01 6.35 2.71
N LEU A 349 -10.31 5.92 1.68
CA LEU A 349 -10.39 6.52 0.34
C LEU A 349 -11.79 6.44 -0.29
N PRO A 350 -12.52 5.29 -0.27
CA PRO A 350 -13.89 5.25 -0.76
C PRO A 350 -14.86 6.16 0.00
N LYS A 351 -14.71 6.26 1.33
CA LYS A 351 -15.53 7.15 2.17
C LYS A 351 -15.28 8.61 1.84
N LEU A 352 -14.03 9.00 1.57
CA LEU A 352 -13.70 10.36 1.15
C LEU A 352 -14.30 10.70 -0.20
N ILE A 353 -14.22 9.79 -1.17
CA ILE A 353 -14.86 9.96 -2.49
C ILE A 353 -16.36 10.15 -2.36
N LYS A 354 -17.02 9.36 -1.52
CA LYS A 354 -18.46 9.42 -1.24
C LYS A 354 -18.95 10.77 -0.69
N LEU A 355 -18.05 11.56 -0.06
CA LEU A 355 -18.38 12.92 0.41
C LEU A 355 -18.71 13.89 -0.74
N PHE A 356 -18.29 13.59 -1.97
CA PHE A 356 -18.40 14.47 -3.14
C PHE A 356 -19.25 13.86 -4.26
N PRO A 357 -20.57 13.65 -4.04
CA PRO A 357 -21.43 12.91 -4.98
C PRO A 357 -21.62 13.62 -6.34
N HIS A 358 -21.34 14.92 -6.41
CA HIS A 358 -21.44 15.70 -7.64
C HIS A 358 -20.10 16.03 -8.29
N VAL A 359 -19.00 15.42 -7.80
CA VAL A 359 -17.71 15.44 -8.46
C VAL A 359 -17.53 14.15 -9.27
N GLN A 360 -17.19 14.30 -10.56
CA GLN A 360 -16.75 13.18 -11.37
C GLN A 360 -15.27 12.93 -11.11
N PHE A 361 -14.96 11.79 -10.53
CA PHE A 361 -13.58 11.33 -10.37
C PHE A 361 -13.19 10.43 -11.55
N ILE A 362 -12.05 10.71 -12.17
CA ILE A 362 -11.41 9.82 -13.14
C ILE A 362 -10.00 9.56 -12.64
N VAL A 363 -9.76 8.32 -12.24
CA VAL A 363 -8.52 7.96 -11.53
C VAL A 363 -7.83 6.77 -12.17
N SER A 364 -6.51 6.70 -12.09
CA SER A 364 -5.79 5.47 -12.37
C SER A 364 -5.47 4.73 -11.09
N SER A 365 -5.55 3.40 -11.13
CA SER A 365 -5.22 2.56 -9.98
C SER A 365 -4.76 1.16 -10.38
N HIS A 366 -3.88 0.59 -9.52
CA HIS A 366 -3.48 -0.82 -9.53
C HIS A 366 -3.95 -1.56 -8.28
N SER A 367 -4.76 -0.92 -7.43
CA SER A 367 -5.10 -1.46 -6.11
C SER A 367 -6.37 -2.32 -6.13
N PRO A 368 -6.26 -3.63 -5.87
CA PRO A 368 -7.42 -4.46 -5.62
C PRO A 368 -8.15 -4.05 -4.32
N PHE A 369 -7.44 -3.47 -3.35
CA PHE A 369 -8.03 -3.02 -2.09
C PHE A 369 -8.91 -1.79 -2.27
N LEU A 370 -8.54 -0.87 -3.17
CA LEU A 370 -9.42 0.23 -3.56
C LEU A 370 -10.70 -0.32 -4.21
N ASN A 371 -10.57 -1.25 -5.15
CA ASN A 371 -11.72 -1.86 -5.81
C ASN A 371 -12.66 -2.55 -4.80
N MET A 372 -12.11 -3.30 -3.81
CA MET A 372 -12.91 -3.87 -2.72
C MET A 372 -13.66 -2.81 -1.94
N GLY A 373 -12.96 -1.74 -1.51
CA GLY A 373 -13.58 -0.66 -0.74
C GLY A 373 -14.64 0.12 -1.52
N LEU A 374 -14.44 0.31 -2.82
CA LEU A 374 -15.45 0.92 -3.71
C LEU A 374 -16.68 0.03 -3.89
N GLY A 375 -16.50 -1.30 -3.97
CA GLY A 375 -17.60 -2.26 -3.98
C GLY A 375 -18.43 -2.22 -2.69
N ASP A 376 -17.78 -2.01 -1.55
CA ASP A 376 -18.43 -1.92 -0.24
C ASP A 376 -19.16 -0.59 -0.04
N GLU A 377 -18.56 0.56 -0.40
CA GLU A 377 -19.04 1.91 -0.06
C GLU A 377 -19.77 2.64 -1.18
N CYS A 378 -19.45 2.35 -2.44
CA CYS A 378 -19.92 3.07 -3.63
C CYS A 378 -20.37 2.13 -4.76
N PRO A 379 -21.13 1.04 -4.51
CA PRO A 379 -21.39 -0.01 -5.52
C PRO A 379 -22.09 0.49 -6.78
N GLU A 380 -22.95 1.51 -6.67
CA GLU A 380 -23.72 2.05 -7.79
C GLU A 380 -23.01 3.19 -8.55
N SER A 381 -22.02 3.84 -7.93
CA SER A 381 -21.33 5.00 -8.50
C SER A 381 -19.86 4.73 -8.81
N ALA A 382 -19.39 3.50 -8.63
CA ALA A 382 -18.04 3.08 -8.96
C ALA A 382 -18.00 2.27 -10.27
N HIS A 383 -17.26 2.77 -11.24
CA HIS A 383 -17.12 2.22 -12.58
C HIS A 383 -15.66 1.92 -12.85
N ILE A 384 -15.36 0.66 -13.17
CA ILE A 384 -13.99 0.22 -13.44
C ILE A 384 -13.84 0.03 -14.96
N PHE A 385 -12.81 0.61 -15.53
CA PHE A 385 -12.45 0.45 -16.93
C PHE A 385 -11.20 -0.41 -17.05
N ASP A 386 -11.37 -1.61 -17.56
CA ASP A 386 -10.30 -2.59 -17.73
C ASP A 386 -9.57 -2.37 -19.05
N LEU A 387 -8.41 -1.74 -18.99
CA LEU A 387 -7.60 -1.42 -20.17
C LEU A 387 -6.84 -2.63 -20.73
N ASP A 388 -6.71 -3.71 -20.00
CA ASP A 388 -6.18 -4.96 -20.50
C ASP A 388 -7.15 -5.61 -21.49
N ASN A 389 -8.44 -5.40 -21.27
CA ASN A 389 -9.55 -5.87 -22.08
C ASN A 389 -10.18 -4.76 -22.96
N GLY A 390 -9.38 -3.82 -23.47
CA GLY A 390 -9.83 -2.80 -24.42
C GLY A 390 -10.67 -1.67 -23.81
N GLY A 391 -10.58 -1.43 -22.50
CA GLY A 391 -11.29 -0.37 -21.81
C GLY A 391 -12.78 -0.69 -21.52
N ILE A 392 -13.13 -1.97 -21.48
CA ILE A 392 -14.49 -2.40 -21.15
C ILE A 392 -14.83 -2.00 -19.72
N MET A 393 -16.02 -1.41 -19.54
CA MET A 393 -16.53 -1.09 -18.21
C MET A 393 -16.95 -2.37 -17.48
N THR A 394 -16.51 -2.50 -16.24
CA THR A 394 -16.76 -3.64 -15.36
C THR A 394 -17.07 -3.16 -13.94
N THR A 395 -17.31 -4.08 -13.03
CA THR A 395 -17.60 -3.76 -11.62
C THR A 395 -16.33 -3.79 -10.76
N PRO A 396 -16.35 -3.19 -9.56
CA PRO A 396 -15.21 -3.19 -8.64
C PRO A 396 -14.63 -4.57 -8.32
N THR A 397 -15.44 -5.62 -8.33
CA THR A 397 -15.03 -6.99 -7.98
C THR A 397 -14.96 -7.95 -9.18
N ASN A 398 -15.18 -7.46 -10.40
CA ASN A 398 -15.13 -8.28 -11.62
C ASN A 398 -14.19 -7.66 -12.65
N ASN A 399 -12.92 -7.51 -12.31
CA ASN A 399 -11.86 -7.00 -13.18
C ASN A 399 -10.57 -7.80 -12.95
N ASP A 400 -9.66 -7.81 -13.92
CA ASP A 400 -8.46 -8.64 -13.89
C ASP A 400 -7.57 -8.34 -12.67
N VAL A 401 -7.38 -7.08 -12.30
CA VAL A 401 -6.57 -6.69 -11.11
C VAL A 401 -7.13 -7.30 -9.82
N TYR A 402 -8.46 -7.33 -9.68
CA TYR A 402 -9.10 -7.95 -8.53
C TYR A 402 -9.01 -9.48 -8.58
N GLN A 403 -9.23 -10.08 -9.74
CA GLN A 403 -9.19 -11.54 -9.92
C GLN A 403 -7.78 -12.07 -9.68
N ASP A 404 -6.75 -11.45 -10.21
CA ASP A 404 -5.34 -11.83 -9.98
C ASP A 404 -5.01 -11.82 -8.48
N ALA A 405 -5.39 -10.76 -7.76
CA ALA A 405 -5.18 -10.68 -6.31
C ALA A 405 -5.96 -11.77 -5.56
N TYR A 406 -7.20 -12.02 -5.94
CA TYR A 406 -8.05 -13.04 -5.33
C TYR A 406 -7.49 -14.45 -5.53
N GLU A 407 -7.02 -14.77 -6.74
CA GLU A 407 -6.37 -16.06 -7.03
C GLU A 407 -5.08 -16.26 -6.23
N LEU A 408 -4.24 -15.22 -6.13
CA LEU A 408 -3.03 -15.28 -5.30
C LEU A 408 -3.37 -15.58 -3.83
N PHE A 409 -4.37 -14.89 -3.26
CA PHE A 409 -4.80 -15.14 -1.88
C PHE A 409 -5.41 -16.53 -1.69
N LEU A 410 -6.20 -17.02 -2.66
CA LEU A 410 -6.79 -18.36 -2.60
C LEU A 410 -5.72 -19.46 -2.73
N ASN A 411 -4.77 -19.30 -3.62
CA ASN A 411 -3.69 -20.27 -3.83
C ASN A 411 -2.85 -20.43 -2.56
N GLU A 412 -2.49 -19.34 -1.90
CA GLU A 412 -1.79 -19.39 -0.61
C GLU A 412 -2.66 -20.04 0.48
N LYS A 413 -3.93 -19.64 0.61
CA LYS A 413 -4.85 -20.24 1.58
C LYS A 413 -5.06 -21.73 1.32
N ASN A 414 -5.19 -22.15 0.07
CA ASN A 414 -5.36 -23.55 -0.31
C ASN A 414 -4.08 -24.34 -0.04
N ARG A 415 -2.91 -23.79 -0.27
CA ARG A 415 -1.63 -24.42 0.06
C ARG A 415 -1.55 -24.73 1.56
N PHE A 416 -1.82 -23.76 2.43
CA PHE A 416 -1.88 -23.97 3.87
C PHE A 416 -2.96 -24.97 4.28
N ALA A 417 -4.14 -24.93 3.65
CA ALA A 417 -5.22 -25.88 3.95
C ALA A 417 -4.85 -27.32 3.58
N ILE A 418 -4.22 -27.52 2.43
CA ILE A 418 -3.77 -28.85 1.97
C ILE A 418 -2.67 -29.40 2.89
N GLU A 419 -1.69 -28.57 3.26
CA GLU A 419 -0.65 -28.96 4.20
C GLU A 419 -1.24 -29.30 5.58
N TYR A 420 -2.15 -28.48 6.08
CA TYR A 420 -2.86 -28.73 7.33
C TYR A 420 -3.69 -30.03 7.31
N GLU A 421 -4.42 -30.30 6.22
CA GLU A 421 -5.20 -31.54 6.07
C GLU A 421 -4.31 -32.79 6.00
N LYS A 422 -3.15 -32.72 5.34
CA LYS A 422 -2.19 -33.82 5.30
C LYS A 422 -1.69 -34.15 6.71
N VAL A 423 -1.21 -33.16 7.44
CA VAL A 423 -0.75 -33.29 8.83
C VAL A 423 -1.87 -33.84 9.71
N ASN A 424 -3.08 -33.29 9.58
CA ASN A 424 -4.23 -33.69 10.38
C ASN A 424 -4.65 -35.16 10.12
N LYS A 425 -4.57 -35.62 8.87
CA LYS A 425 -4.83 -37.00 8.50
C LYS A 425 -3.83 -37.99 9.13
N LEU A 426 -2.55 -37.59 9.14
CA LEU A 426 -1.49 -38.38 9.76
C LEU A 426 -1.61 -38.41 11.28
N LEU A 427 -1.92 -37.27 11.89
CA LEU A 427 -2.14 -37.17 13.32
C LEU A 427 -3.28 -38.09 13.80
N LYS A 428 -4.29 -38.34 12.98
CA LYS A 428 -5.43 -39.23 13.27
C LYS A 428 -5.20 -40.69 12.93
N SER A 429 -4.11 -41.07 12.27
CA SER A 429 -3.88 -42.43 11.77
C SER A 429 -3.38 -43.41 12.82
N SER A 430 -2.94 -42.95 13.99
CA SER A 430 -2.40 -43.80 15.09
C SER A 430 -2.87 -43.26 16.43
N THR A 431 -2.95 -44.13 17.43
CA THR A 431 -3.22 -43.76 18.84
C THR A 431 -1.94 -43.57 19.65
N ARG A 432 -0.77 -43.90 19.10
CA ARG A 432 0.52 -43.73 19.75
C ARG A 432 0.89 -42.23 19.80
N PRO A 433 1.47 -41.71 20.90
CA PRO A 433 1.93 -40.35 20.98
C PRO A 433 2.79 -39.95 19.78
N VAL A 434 2.71 -38.68 19.33
CA VAL A 434 3.53 -38.18 18.23
C VAL A 434 4.38 -37.03 18.69
N VAL A 435 5.65 -37.01 18.29
CA VAL A 435 6.57 -35.87 18.48
C VAL A 435 6.77 -35.18 17.15
N ILE A 436 6.61 -33.84 17.18
CA ILE A 436 6.77 -32.97 16.03
C ILE A 436 7.82 -31.93 16.40
N THR A 437 8.80 -31.70 15.55
CA THR A 437 9.87 -30.71 15.75
C THR A 437 9.69 -29.52 14.82
N GLU A 438 10.42 -28.44 15.08
CA GLU A 438 10.39 -27.21 14.31
C GLU A 438 10.91 -27.39 12.88
N GLY A 439 11.92 -28.26 12.72
CA GLY A 439 12.50 -28.62 11.45
C GLY A 439 12.68 -30.13 11.29
N LYS A 440 12.83 -30.57 10.03
CA LYS A 440 13.07 -31.98 9.68
C LYS A 440 14.41 -32.52 10.17
N THR A 441 15.37 -31.68 10.47
CA THR A 441 16.68 -32.05 11.00
C THR A 441 16.65 -32.36 12.49
N ASP A 442 15.82 -31.64 13.25
CA ASP A 442 15.82 -31.66 14.71
C ASP A 442 15.43 -33.03 15.27
N ILE A 443 14.42 -33.64 14.66
CA ILE A 443 13.98 -34.98 15.06
C ILE A 443 15.08 -36.04 14.86
N LYS A 444 15.93 -35.90 13.82
CA LYS A 444 17.05 -36.81 13.56
C LYS A 444 18.09 -36.73 14.69
N HIS A 445 18.37 -35.51 15.21
CA HIS A 445 19.26 -35.34 16.36
C HIS A 445 18.72 -36.05 17.61
N ILE A 446 17.42 -35.89 17.91
CA ILE A 446 16.76 -36.51 19.07
C ILE A 446 16.80 -38.05 18.95
N LEU A 447 16.44 -38.60 17.79
CA LEU A 447 16.43 -40.05 17.57
C LEU A 447 17.83 -40.66 17.66
N LYS A 448 18.86 -40.00 17.10
CA LYS A 448 20.24 -40.45 17.21
C LYS A 448 20.73 -40.43 18.66
N ALA A 449 20.39 -39.37 19.40
CA ALA A 449 20.71 -39.29 20.82
C ALA A 449 20.03 -40.41 21.62
N MET A 450 18.76 -40.68 21.39
CA MET A 450 18.03 -41.79 22.02
C MET A 450 18.73 -43.15 21.74
N GLN A 451 19.13 -43.36 20.48
CA GLN A 451 19.88 -44.58 20.10
C GLN A 451 21.21 -44.71 20.88
N LYS A 452 21.99 -43.62 20.97
CA LYS A 452 23.29 -43.63 21.66
C LYS A 452 23.16 -43.72 23.18
N LEU A 453 22.07 -43.25 23.75
CA LEU A 453 21.75 -43.32 25.18
C LEU A 453 21.03 -44.63 25.57
N GLY A 454 20.69 -45.50 24.62
CA GLY A 454 19.94 -46.73 24.87
C GLY A 454 18.50 -46.48 25.35
N ILE A 455 17.87 -45.38 24.96
CA ILE A 455 16.50 -44.98 25.32
C ILE A 455 15.53 -45.50 24.25
N GLU A 456 14.51 -46.24 24.67
CA GLU A 456 13.48 -46.75 23.75
C GLU A 456 12.58 -45.64 23.24
N GLN A 457 12.32 -45.62 21.92
CA GLN A 457 11.38 -44.70 21.30
C GLN A 457 9.92 -45.16 21.53
N ARG A 458 9.17 -44.36 22.28
CA ARG A 458 7.76 -44.63 22.65
C ARG A 458 6.74 -43.76 21.92
N PHE A 459 7.14 -43.06 20.88
CA PHE A 459 6.32 -42.14 20.10
C PHE A 459 6.53 -42.36 18.60
N ASP A 460 5.56 -41.91 17.82
CA ASP A 460 5.65 -41.80 16.37
C ASP A 460 6.27 -40.47 15.98
N ILE A 461 6.80 -40.38 14.79
CA ILE A 461 7.28 -39.15 14.15
C ILE A 461 6.51 -38.93 12.86
N LEU A 462 6.37 -37.67 12.43
CA LEU A 462 5.86 -37.39 11.10
C LEU A 462 6.92 -37.76 10.05
N PRO A 463 6.52 -38.22 8.84
CA PRO A 463 7.42 -38.38 7.72
C PRO A 463 8.19 -37.09 7.44
N GLU A 464 9.44 -37.17 6.97
CA GLU A 464 10.35 -36.03 6.75
C GLU A 464 9.74 -34.93 5.83
N VAL A 465 8.98 -35.37 4.82
CA VAL A 465 8.29 -34.44 3.85
C VAL A 465 7.13 -33.69 4.49
N GLU A 466 6.67 -34.13 5.67
CA GLU A 466 5.47 -33.63 6.36
C GLU A 466 5.80 -32.96 7.70
N GLN A 467 7.09 -32.84 8.04
CA GLN A 467 7.54 -32.00 9.16
C GLN A 467 7.28 -30.52 8.85
N PRO A 468 6.89 -29.74 9.87
CA PRO A 468 6.73 -28.30 9.72
C PRO A 468 8.00 -27.64 9.16
N ASP A 469 7.80 -26.57 8.41
CA ASP A 469 8.89 -25.73 7.92
C ASP A 469 8.95 -24.45 8.79
N GLY A 470 9.59 -24.59 9.96
CA GLY A 470 9.87 -23.53 10.90
C GLY A 470 8.86 -23.37 12.07
N GLU A 471 9.27 -22.55 13.02
CA GLU A 471 8.63 -22.31 14.32
C GLU A 471 7.16 -21.86 14.21
N SER A 472 6.88 -20.90 13.31
CA SER A 472 5.53 -20.35 13.16
C SER A 472 4.52 -21.41 12.71
N THR A 473 4.91 -22.28 11.79
CA THR A 473 4.07 -23.37 11.29
C THR A 473 3.78 -24.38 12.39
N LEU A 474 4.80 -24.76 13.18
CA LEU A 474 4.61 -25.69 14.31
C LEU A 474 3.71 -25.08 15.40
N LEU A 475 3.89 -23.79 15.71
CA LEU A 475 3.07 -23.10 16.70
C LEU A 475 1.61 -23.01 16.26
N ASP A 476 1.35 -22.80 14.99
CA ASP A 476 -0.01 -22.78 14.43
C ASP A 476 -0.65 -24.17 14.45
N ILE A 477 0.12 -25.23 14.22
CA ILE A 477 -0.36 -26.61 14.41
C ILE A 477 -0.79 -26.79 15.87
N VAL A 478 0.04 -26.45 16.85
CA VAL A 478 -0.28 -26.55 18.28
C VAL A 478 -1.57 -25.79 18.61
N LYS A 479 -1.67 -24.52 18.23
CA LYS A 479 -2.84 -23.65 18.49
C LYS A 479 -4.13 -24.13 17.82
N ASN A 480 -4.03 -24.83 16.71
CA ASN A 480 -5.19 -25.35 16.02
C ASN A 480 -5.59 -26.75 16.54
N GLN A 481 -4.64 -27.64 16.80
CA GLN A 481 -4.92 -28.98 17.30
C GLN A 481 -5.47 -28.97 18.73
N CYS A 482 -5.06 -28.04 19.59
CA CYS A 482 -5.57 -27.90 20.95
C CYS A 482 -7.04 -27.48 21.05
N LYS A 483 -7.68 -27.03 19.96
CA LYS A 483 -9.10 -26.64 19.95
C LYS A 483 -10.06 -27.84 20.00
N VAL A 484 -9.58 -29.03 19.67
CA VAL A 484 -10.38 -30.26 19.62
C VAL A 484 -9.60 -31.39 20.30
N LEU A 485 -10.30 -32.23 21.06
CA LEU A 485 -9.68 -33.38 21.73
C LEU A 485 -8.99 -34.30 20.70
N GLN A 486 -7.70 -34.50 20.89
CA GLN A 486 -6.90 -35.35 20.02
C GLN A 486 -6.96 -36.80 20.46
N PRO A 487 -7.01 -37.79 19.53
CA PRO A 487 -7.05 -39.19 19.85
C PRO A 487 -5.71 -39.70 20.44
N ARG A 488 -4.63 -38.96 20.26
CA ARG A 488 -3.29 -39.25 20.79
C ARG A 488 -2.63 -37.97 21.31
N LYS A 489 -1.61 -38.13 22.13
CA LYS A 489 -0.80 -36.98 22.57
C LYS A 489 0.04 -36.44 21.44
N ILE A 490 -0.03 -35.11 21.23
CA ILE A 490 0.78 -34.36 20.30
C ILE A 490 1.79 -33.57 21.12
N ILE A 491 3.08 -33.78 20.88
CA ILE A 491 4.18 -33.16 21.61
C ILE A 491 5.02 -32.34 20.64
N ALA A 492 4.91 -31.04 20.69
CA ALA A 492 5.69 -30.12 19.87
C ALA A 492 6.99 -29.73 20.59
N VAL A 493 8.13 -29.89 19.91
CA VAL A 493 9.46 -29.55 20.44
C VAL A 493 10.02 -28.37 19.66
N PHE A 494 10.32 -27.29 20.37
CA PHE A 494 10.81 -26.01 19.84
C PHE A 494 12.25 -25.76 20.25
N ASP A 495 12.99 -25.04 19.41
CA ASP A 495 14.24 -24.41 19.77
C ASP A 495 14.03 -23.29 20.81
N ARG A 496 15.10 -22.77 21.42
CA ARG A 496 15.07 -21.65 22.37
C ARG A 496 15.59 -20.34 21.79
N ASP A 497 15.85 -20.28 20.52
CA ASP A 497 16.57 -19.17 19.90
C ASP A 497 15.68 -18.01 19.46
N THR A 498 14.37 -18.12 19.59
CA THR A 498 13.39 -17.10 19.20
C THR A 498 12.58 -16.53 20.36
N ASN A 499 11.94 -15.37 20.11
CA ASN A 499 11.08 -14.71 21.10
C ASN A 499 9.64 -15.25 21.10
N THR A 500 9.21 -15.93 20.06
CA THR A 500 7.83 -16.37 19.83
C THR A 500 7.45 -17.53 20.75
N THR A 501 8.43 -18.33 21.15
CA THR A 501 8.24 -19.48 22.05
C THR A 501 8.47 -19.17 23.54
N LYS A 502 8.73 -17.90 23.90
CA LYS A 502 8.93 -17.48 25.30
C LYS A 502 7.74 -17.79 26.20
N ASP A 503 6.53 -17.87 25.66
CA ASP A 503 5.31 -18.19 26.38
C ASP A 503 5.17 -19.69 26.70
N ILE A 504 6.04 -20.55 26.16
CA ILE A 504 6.10 -21.96 26.51
C ILE A 504 6.87 -22.10 27.82
N SER A 505 6.14 -22.43 28.89
CA SER A 505 6.71 -22.60 30.22
C SER A 505 7.63 -23.84 30.30
N ASP A 506 8.67 -23.75 31.08
CA ASP A 506 9.49 -24.92 31.43
C ASP A 506 8.83 -25.72 32.57
N PRO A 507 8.87 -27.06 32.54
CA PRO A 507 9.51 -27.90 31.54
C PRO A 507 8.71 -28.07 30.26
N TYR A 508 7.39 -27.89 30.30
CA TYR A 508 6.49 -27.92 29.14
C TYR A 508 5.23 -27.10 29.43
N LYS A 509 4.47 -26.80 28.40
CA LYS A 509 3.16 -26.17 28.47
C LYS A 509 2.09 -27.14 27.96
N ASP A 510 1.05 -27.35 28.77
CA ASP A 510 -0.15 -28.08 28.38
C ASP A 510 -1.14 -27.09 27.73
N TYR A 511 -1.47 -27.31 26.48
CA TYR A 511 -2.46 -26.53 25.73
C TYR A 511 -3.87 -27.11 25.84
N GLY A 512 -4.04 -28.24 26.55
CA GLY A 512 -5.29 -28.98 26.63
C GLY A 512 -5.50 -29.94 25.45
N ASN A 513 -6.52 -30.78 25.54
CA ASN A 513 -6.96 -31.71 24.48
C ASN A 513 -5.85 -32.63 23.93
N ASN A 514 -4.96 -33.09 24.79
CA ASN A 514 -3.79 -33.95 24.46
C ASN A 514 -2.72 -33.24 23.61
N VAL A 515 -2.61 -31.91 23.69
CA VAL A 515 -1.59 -31.16 22.95
C VAL A 515 -0.64 -30.46 23.93
N TYR A 516 0.64 -30.74 23.77
CA TYR A 516 1.72 -30.28 24.64
C TYR A 516 2.83 -29.63 23.80
N ALA A 517 3.50 -28.64 24.39
CA ALA A 517 4.67 -28.02 23.77
C ALA A 517 5.80 -27.88 24.80
N LEU A 518 7.02 -28.13 24.38
CA LEU A 518 8.22 -27.89 25.17
C LEU A 518 9.31 -27.24 24.33
N ARG A 519 10.24 -26.58 25.02
CA ARG A 519 11.50 -26.12 24.39
C ARG A 519 12.61 -27.09 24.78
N ILE A 520 13.56 -27.31 23.85
CA ILE A 520 14.78 -28.07 24.16
C ILE A 520 15.40 -27.54 25.45
N GLN A 521 15.95 -28.43 26.27
CA GLN A 521 16.55 -28.04 27.53
C GLN A 521 17.98 -27.54 27.33
N CYS A 522 18.28 -26.36 27.90
CA CYS A 522 19.60 -25.74 27.72
C CYS A 522 20.62 -26.41 28.64
N PRO A 523 21.76 -26.90 28.12
CA PRO A 523 22.82 -27.48 28.93
C PRO A 523 23.43 -26.50 29.93
N LYS A 524 23.82 -26.98 31.13
CA LYS A 524 24.40 -26.16 32.19
C LYS A 524 25.65 -25.39 31.75
N ASN A 525 26.48 -25.98 30.89
CA ASN A 525 27.66 -25.35 30.34
C ASN A 525 27.33 -24.15 29.45
N ARG A 526 26.19 -24.19 28.74
CA ARG A 526 25.69 -23.08 27.90
C ARG A 526 25.10 -21.97 28.80
N ILE A 527 24.33 -22.33 29.81
CA ILE A 527 23.78 -21.39 30.81
C ILE A 527 24.91 -20.62 31.50
N ASN A 528 25.96 -21.31 31.96
CA ASN A 528 27.12 -20.72 32.62
C ASN A 528 27.88 -19.75 31.69
N LYS A 529 27.82 -19.92 30.38
CA LYS A 529 28.38 -19.00 29.37
C LYS A 529 27.42 -17.88 28.99
N GLY A 530 26.24 -17.78 29.63
CA GLY A 530 25.20 -16.79 29.30
C GLY A 530 24.46 -17.04 27.98
N ARG A 531 24.60 -18.22 27.37
CA ARG A 531 23.94 -18.63 26.13
C ARG A 531 22.70 -19.47 26.45
N THR A 532 21.56 -18.84 26.57
CA THR A 532 20.27 -19.50 26.87
C THR A 532 19.33 -19.55 25.67
N ALA A 533 19.57 -18.72 24.64
CA ALA A 533 18.88 -18.77 23.35
C ALA A 533 19.67 -19.69 22.41
N ILE A 534 19.22 -20.93 22.25
CA ILE A 534 19.95 -22.00 21.55
C ILE A 534 19.04 -22.76 20.58
N SER A 535 19.60 -23.18 19.46
CA SER A 535 19.05 -24.23 18.60
C SER A 535 19.58 -25.60 19.01
N ILE A 536 19.01 -26.69 18.46
CA ILE A 536 19.31 -28.06 18.87
C ILE A 536 20.79 -28.43 18.72
N GLU A 537 21.52 -27.85 17.77
CA GLU A 537 22.94 -28.11 17.55
C GLU A 537 23.80 -27.66 18.74
N TYR A 538 23.34 -26.70 19.54
CA TYR A 538 24.08 -26.27 20.75
C TYR A 538 24.07 -27.31 21.88
N LEU A 539 23.37 -28.45 21.71
CA LEU A 539 23.49 -29.59 22.62
C LEU A 539 24.82 -30.33 22.45
N TYR A 540 25.51 -30.16 21.32
CA TYR A 540 26.87 -30.60 21.10
C TYR A 540 27.90 -29.62 21.64
N SER A 541 29.15 -30.06 21.81
CA SER A 541 30.26 -29.15 22.17
C SER A 541 30.63 -28.21 21.04
N ASP A 542 31.35 -27.12 21.35
CA ASP A 542 31.79 -26.16 20.32
C ASP A 542 32.72 -26.84 19.29
N ASP A 543 33.57 -27.78 19.73
CA ASP A 543 34.52 -28.52 18.86
C ASP A 543 33.77 -29.49 17.93
N GLU A 544 32.71 -30.14 18.43
CA GLU A 544 31.88 -31.03 17.63
C GLU A 544 31.04 -30.29 16.58
N ILE A 545 30.56 -29.09 16.91
CA ILE A 545 29.87 -28.22 15.95
C ILE A 545 30.80 -27.79 14.83
N HIS A 546 32.07 -27.54 15.16
CA HIS A 546 33.11 -27.17 14.19
C HIS A 546 33.76 -28.37 13.49
N ALA A 547 33.29 -29.60 13.73
CA ALA A 547 33.85 -30.75 13.05
C ALA A 547 33.78 -30.58 11.53
N VAL A 548 34.92 -30.86 10.87
CA VAL A 548 34.99 -30.83 9.41
C VAL A 548 34.26 -32.05 8.87
N LEU A 549 33.23 -31.80 8.06
CA LEU A 549 32.43 -32.83 7.44
C LEU A 549 33.19 -33.53 6.28
N PRO A 550 32.73 -34.70 5.84
CA PRO A 550 33.37 -35.42 4.72
C PRO A 550 33.47 -34.63 3.41
N ASN A 551 32.61 -33.63 3.23
CA ASN A 551 32.65 -32.70 2.10
C ASN A 551 33.64 -31.52 2.26
N GLY A 552 34.41 -31.48 3.36
CA GLY A 552 35.37 -30.43 3.66
C GLY A 552 34.76 -29.14 4.24
N CYS A 553 33.47 -29.10 4.49
CA CYS A 553 32.76 -27.96 5.07
C CYS A 553 32.55 -28.15 6.59
N GLN A 554 32.27 -27.06 7.30
CA GLN A 554 31.93 -27.05 8.72
C GLN A 554 30.87 -25.98 9.03
N LEU A 555 30.27 -26.05 10.21
CA LEU A 555 29.46 -24.97 10.75
C LEU A 555 30.34 -23.94 11.48
N PHE A 556 29.87 -22.70 11.55
CA PHE A 556 30.56 -21.61 12.24
C PHE A 556 29.60 -20.91 13.19
N PHE A 557 30.12 -20.18 14.17
CA PHE A 557 29.33 -19.25 14.98
C PHE A 557 29.42 -17.83 14.45
N GLY A 558 28.36 -17.07 14.58
CA GLY A 558 28.31 -15.68 14.09
C GLY A 558 29.34 -14.75 14.74
N ASN A 559 29.72 -15.02 16.01
CA ASN A 559 30.77 -14.26 16.73
C ASN A 559 32.20 -14.54 16.27
N GLU A 560 32.42 -15.54 15.44
CA GLU A 560 33.74 -15.84 14.85
C GLU A 560 34.08 -14.90 13.71
N PHE A 561 33.11 -14.14 13.21
CA PHE A 561 33.33 -13.17 12.15
C PHE A 561 33.25 -11.74 12.67
N LYS A 562 34.21 -10.91 12.20
CA LYS A 562 34.22 -9.48 12.55
C LYS A 562 32.95 -8.79 12.09
N ASN A 563 32.37 -7.94 12.94
CA ASN A 563 31.21 -7.15 12.64
C ASN A 563 31.57 -5.82 11.93
N ASP A 564 32.46 -5.92 10.92
CA ASP A 564 32.86 -4.82 10.06
C ASP A 564 32.57 -5.16 8.58
N SER A 565 32.89 -4.25 7.69
CA SER A 565 32.69 -4.44 6.25
C SER A 565 33.51 -5.61 5.66
N THR A 566 34.55 -6.06 6.35
CA THR A 566 35.41 -7.16 5.89
C THR A 566 34.79 -8.53 6.18
N ARG A 567 34.05 -8.68 7.29
CA ARG A 567 33.43 -9.94 7.77
C ARG A 567 34.42 -11.11 7.78
N ARG A 568 35.69 -10.84 8.09
CA ARG A 568 36.72 -11.86 8.16
C ARG A 568 36.62 -12.65 9.46
N HIS A 569 36.91 -13.95 9.39
CA HIS A 569 37.01 -14.78 10.59
C HIS A 569 38.12 -14.28 11.52
N VAL A 570 37.82 -14.25 12.82
CA VAL A 570 38.70 -13.62 13.83
C VAL A 570 40.07 -14.33 13.92
N ASN A 571 40.04 -15.66 13.94
CA ASN A 571 41.25 -16.50 14.12
C ASN A 571 41.85 -16.97 12.78
N ASN A 572 41.13 -16.90 11.68
CA ASN A 572 41.62 -17.24 10.35
C ASN A 572 41.21 -16.16 9.33
N PRO A 573 41.99 -15.09 9.18
CA PRO A 573 41.66 -13.95 8.31
C PRO A 573 41.50 -14.29 6.82
N ASP A 574 41.92 -15.46 6.39
CA ASP A 574 41.73 -15.94 5.01
C ASP A 574 40.26 -16.32 4.73
N LEU A 575 39.52 -16.66 5.79
CA LEU A 575 38.08 -16.96 5.67
C LEU A 575 37.25 -15.68 5.79
N ARG A 576 36.26 -15.56 4.89
CA ARG A 576 35.33 -14.42 4.85
C ARG A 576 33.90 -14.88 4.73
N LEU A 577 33.05 -14.38 5.63
CA LEU A 577 31.61 -14.60 5.56
C LEU A 577 30.99 -13.70 4.48
N ASN A 578 30.33 -14.31 3.51
CA ASN A 578 29.45 -13.65 2.55
C ASN A 578 27.99 -13.87 3.01
N SER A 579 27.34 -12.82 3.43
CA SER A 579 25.93 -12.83 3.84
C SER A 579 25.30 -11.49 3.48
N LYS A 580 24.05 -11.50 3.00
CA LYS A 580 23.28 -10.28 2.71
C LYS A 580 22.88 -9.56 4.00
N GLU A 581 22.66 -10.30 5.08
CA GLU A 581 22.27 -9.79 6.39
C GLU A 581 23.35 -10.10 7.43
N GLY A 582 23.41 -9.32 8.52
CA GLY A 582 24.30 -9.60 9.63
C GLY A 582 23.85 -10.86 10.37
N VAL A 583 24.78 -11.74 10.70
CA VAL A 583 24.49 -12.92 11.53
C VAL A 583 24.55 -12.53 13.01
N GLY A 584 23.54 -12.92 13.79
CA GLY A 584 23.56 -12.71 15.24
C GLY A 584 24.78 -13.38 15.89
N LYS A 585 25.40 -12.72 16.86
CA LYS A 585 26.65 -13.19 17.50
C LYS A 585 26.53 -14.60 18.08
N ASP A 586 25.35 -14.96 18.53
CA ASP A 586 25.08 -16.23 19.21
C ASP A 586 24.34 -17.24 18.30
N LYS A 587 24.26 -17.00 16.99
CA LYS A 587 23.64 -17.92 16.03
C LYS A 587 24.68 -18.74 15.29
N ILE A 588 24.31 -19.97 14.95
CA ILE A 588 25.07 -20.80 14.02
C ILE A 588 24.89 -20.26 12.60
N VAL A 589 25.99 -20.12 11.90
CA VAL A 589 26.01 -19.77 10.48
C VAL A 589 25.89 -21.04 9.66
N GLU A 590 24.94 -21.05 8.75
CA GLU A 590 24.67 -22.19 7.87
C GLU A 590 24.55 -21.78 6.40
N ASN A 591 24.82 -22.71 5.50
CA ASN A 591 24.62 -22.49 4.07
C ASN A 591 23.15 -22.75 3.69
N ASN A 592 22.34 -21.69 3.72
CA ASN A 592 20.92 -21.72 3.33
C ASN A 592 20.67 -21.06 1.96
N GLY A 593 21.68 -21.01 1.08
CA GLY A 593 21.60 -20.36 -0.24
C GLY A 593 21.83 -18.83 -0.23
N GLY A 594 21.88 -18.20 0.96
CA GLY A 594 22.15 -16.76 1.13
C GLY A 594 23.44 -16.46 1.87
N GLN A 595 24.05 -17.47 2.48
CA GLN A 595 25.28 -17.37 3.27
C GLN A 595 26.34 -18.34 2.76
N ALA A 596 27.59 -17.95 2.79
CA ALA A 596 28.74 -18.78 2.45
C ALA A 596 29.98 -18.27 3.18
N VAL A 597 30.95 -19.13 3.45
CA VAL A 597 32.26 -18.77 4.00
C VAL A 597 33.34 -19.14 2.98
N PHE A 598 33.91 -18.14 2.35
CA PHE A 598 34.91 -18.33 1.30
C PHE A 598 36.33 -18.13 1.84
N ASP A 599 37.26 -18.98 1.33
CA ASP A 599 38.70 -18.73 1.45
C ASP A 599 39.21 -17.78 0.36
N LYS A 600 40.51 -17.55 0.31
CA LYS A 600 41.18 -16.70 -0.70
C LYS A 600 41.07 -17.23 -2.12
N ASP A 601 40.81 -18.52 -2.28
CA ASP A 601 40.67 -19.24 -3.57
C ASP A 601 39.19 -19.40 -3.96
N PHE A 602 38.27 -18.73 -3.22
CA PHE A 602 36.81 -18.77 -3.42
C PHE A 602 36.16 -20.15 -3.20
N ASN A 603 36.80 -21.06 -2.47
CA ASN A 603 36.16 -22.30 -2.07
C ASN A 603 35.21 -22.01 -0.88
N ASN A 604 34.00 -22.59 -0.93
CA ASN A 604 33.06 -22.47 0.18
C ASN A 604 33.34 -23.52 1.24
N HIS A 605 33.51 -23.09 2.48
CA HIS A 605 33.76 -23.92 3.66
C HIS A 605 32.54 -24.04 4.58
N LEU A 606 31.39 -23.41 4.24
CA LEU A 606 30.21 -23.41 5.08
C LEU A 606 29.32 -24.62 4.79
N ALA A 607 29.05 -25.42 5.80
CA ALA A 607 28.14 -26.58 5.74
C ALA A 607 26.68 -26.15 5.83
N LYS A 608 25.79 -27.02 5.35
CA LYS A 608 24.36 -26.99 5.69
C LYS A 608 24.13 -27.74 6.99
N LYS A 609 23.12 -27.35 7.78
CA LYS A 609 22.67 -28.11 8.96
C LYS A 609 22.25 -29.53 8.60
N GLU A 610 21.67 -29.72 7.42
CA GLU A 610 21.32 -31.03 6.88
C GLU A 610 22.55 -31.93 6.73
N ASP A 611 23.66 -31.42 6.16
CA ASP A 611 24.90 -32.19 6.00
C ASP A 611 25.50 -32.55 7.37
N PHE A 612 25.41 -31.64 8.34
CA PHE A 612 25.89 -31.84 9.70
C PHE A 612 25.11 -32.97 10.41
N VAL A 613 23.78 -32.95 10.38
CA VAL A 613 22.98 -34.00 11.01
C VAL A 613 23.16 -35.37 10.31
N GLU A 614 23.28 -35.40 8.99
CA GLU A 614 23.53 -36.64 8.24
C GLU A 614 24.89 -37.24 8.60
N ALA A 615 25.93 -36.41 8.78
CA ALA A 615 27.23 -36.87 9.22
C ALA A 615 27.17 -37.50 10.65
N ILE A 616 26.35 -36.93 11.55
CA ILE A 616 26.14 -37.46 12.90
C ILE A 616 25.34 -38.77 12.84
N VAL A 617 24.26 -38.83 12.05
CA VAL A 617 23.41 -40.02 11.92
C VAL A 617 24.20 -41.21 11.37
N ASN A 618 25.12 -40.95 10.42
CA ASN A 618 25.96 -41.96 9.78
C ASN A 618 27.27 -42.24 10.54
N ASP A 619 27.44 -41.72 11.78
CA ASP A 619 28.63 -41.90 12.61
C ASP A 619 29.95 -41.45 11.90
N GLN A 620 29.88 -40.42 11.04
CA GLN A 620 31.00 -39.85 10.30
C GLN A 620 31.77 -38.80 11.11
N ILE A 621 31.17 -38.31 12.19
CA ILE A 621 31.79 -37.43 13.18
C ILE A 621 31.66 -38.08 14.55
N GLU A 622 32.73 -38.03 15.34
CA GLU A 622 32.75 -38.56 16.71
C GLU A 622 32.09 -37.54 17.66
N ILE A 623 31.05 -37.98 18.35
CA ILE A 623 30.32 -37.18 19.34
C ILE A 623 30.54 -37.80 20.73
N SER A 624 30.90 -36.93 21.67
CA SER A 624 31.19 -37.32 23.06
C SER A 624 29.94 -37.83 23.81
N GLN A 625 30.14 -38.66 24.78
CA GLN A 625 29.08 -39.15 25.66
C GLN A 625 28.41 -37.97 26.42
N GLU A 626 29.21 -36.93 26.79
CA GLU A 626 28.71 -35.73 27.45
C GLU A 626 27.68 -34.98 26.58
N SER A 627 27.97 -34.85 25.29
CA SER A 627 27.05 -34.20 24.33
C SER A 627 25.75 -35.01 24.15
N TRP A 628 25.83 -36.34 24.12
CA TRP A 628 24.61 -37.17 24.12
C TRP A 628 23.78 -36.99 25.39
N GLU A 629 24.42 -36.90 26.57
CA GLU A 629 23.71 -36.66 27.84
C GLU A 629 23.02 -35.28 27.90
N ASN A 630 23.43 -34.31 27.12
CA ASN A 630 22.74 -33.00 27.02
C ASN A 630 21.34 -33.13 26.41
N PHE A 631 21.06 -34.17 25.62
CA PHE A 631 19.71 -34.45 25.06
C PHE A 631 18.78 -35.10 26.09
N ARG A 632 19.32 -35.80 27.12
CA ARG A 632 18.55 -36.55 28.10
C ARG A 632 17.42 -35.74 28.76
N PRO A 633 17.64 -34.49 29.25
CA PRO A 633 16.58 -33.71 29.89
C PRO A 633 15.38 -33.45 28.98
N THR A 634 15.63 -33.16 27.68
CA THR A 634 14.55 -32.96 26.69
C THR A 634 13.80 -34.27 26.45
N ILE A 635 14.51 -35.39 26.29
CA ILE A 635 13.91 -36.72 26.07
C ILE A 635 13.11 -37.15 27.31
N ASP A 636 13.60 -36.91 28.52
CA ASP A 636 12.91 -37.23 29.77
C ASP A 636 11.58 -36.47 29.90
N ILE A 637 11.53 -35.17 29.50
CA ILE A 637 10.29 -34.40 29.47
C ILE A 637 9.31 -34.99 28.44
N ILE A 638 9.76 -35.35 27.25
CA ILE A 638 8.93 -36.04 26.25
C ILE A 638 8.32 -37.32 26.87
N ASN A 639 9.16 -38.16 27.50
CA ASN A 639 8.70 -39.41 28.16
C ASN A 639 7.76 -39.14 29.34
N GLN A 640 7.99 -38.08 30.10
CA GLN A 640 7.08 -37.65 31.17
C GLN A 640 5.70 -37.31 30.60
N ILE A 641 5.62 -36.52 29.52
CA ILE A 641 4.35 -36.15 28.86
C ILE A 641 3.66 -37.43 28.34
N ILE A 642 4.41 -38.36 27.77
CA ILE A 642 3.88 -39.64 27.28
C ILE A 642 3.21 -40.43 28.41
N ALA A 643 3.78 -40.40 29.61
CA ALA A 643 3.30 -41.12 30.76
C ALA A 643 2.08 -40.53 31.48
N LEU A 644 1.78 -39.20 31.23
CA LEU A 644 0.54 -38.57 31.72
C LEU A 644 -0.71 -39.23 31.18
#